data_05f12c8add8fb50f82eb67eb994215ba
#
_entry.id   05f12c8add8fb50f82eb67eb994215ba
#
_cell.length_a   1.000
_cell.length_b   1.000
_cell.length_c   1.000
_cell.angle_alpha   90.00
_cell.angle_beta   90.00
_cell.angle_gamma   90.00
#
_symmetry.space_group_name_H-M   'P 1'
#
loop_
_entity.id
_entity.type
_entity.pdbx_description
1 polymer ?
#
loop_
_entity_poly.entity_id
_entity_poly.type
_entity_poly.pdbx_seq_one_letter_code
_entity_poly.pdbx_strand_id
1 'polypeptide(L)'
;MSKKKSKQLPITEVQLTPEQIAQAKEILAGLQKDIQYAAAKKNLVRMMPCAKSVANALVMKLSEEGFEGGEEHWFRHPDAPTATGVVQGARRPSDMKVTPQSVDGAEFSLTASAQVVPGDVVELRQTISGWRPAGLVSRPQRRWVCRCVTDAAAKETEWLLFKPISAFAPIELQINVQEVPPEVDLERDAVELEISADAPFFAKRREAAYWGSDEEWQIFPAHFVRKVGVMNDPLGEMAIASAQFGVPIDFSPDTLAEAEKLPEKVDRRSLLHRVDLTDLAFVTIDGEDARDFDDAVYCEETPEGWRLLVAIADVSHYVRPGTSLDRDAQKRATSVYFPSSVVPMLPEKLSNGLCSLNPGVDRLTLVCDALVNRKGETTAYQFYPAVIHSHGRLTYTAVWSALQGEAWGLNTVGPRLGELKRLYALYDVLRAARSERHALDFETEESAADFAADGEIIGFHVRDHNDAHRIIEECMLVANVCAAQFAIAKKQTTLFRVHGEPEQTKLNDLKSILAGFGISFKLKGSENLAPVLAKLIEDTKDKPYLQTAILRTMQRACYQPENIGHFGLQYPAYAHFTSPIRRYPDLLLHRTIKGILSKRSYTPAVEFDDAELMTGYHARKLGSNPEAKPSGAAKPLSRQEAKKAVWTRLGIICSAAERRADDASREVMKFLKCQYLLSADQKSFQATVTGMCPAGIFVTLSDMPIEGFVHISQLGWGYFVYDPAKQTMTSHEEMTEIRLGDQLTVRLEDVDLKERRINFTLLSNQSRRHPAKGGGRRRFDDDFWY
;
A
#
# COMPACT_ATOMS: atom_id res chain seq x y z
N MET A 1 17.01 58.47 -8.52
CA MET A 1 18.35 58.72 -9.10
C MET A 1 18.73 57.55 -9.98
N SER A 2 18.95 57.94 -11.24
CA SER A 2 19.71 57.24 -12.31
C SER A 2 19.51 55.73 -12.52
N LYS A 3 18.56 55.36 -13.40
CA LYS A 3 18.53 54.12 -14.17
C LYS A 3 19.72 54.08 -15.14
N LYS A 4 20.71 53.25 -14.89
CA LYS A 4 21.70 52.91 -15.92
C LYS A 4 21.01 52.04 -16.98
N LYS A 5 20.65 52.67 -18.11
CA LYS A 5 20.36 51.95 -19.35
C LYS A 5 21.61 51.15 -19.74
N SER A 6 21.55 49.85 -19.70
CA SER A 6 22.55 49.01 -20.35
C SER A 6 22.47 49.26 -21.88
N LYS A 7 23.49 49.84 -22.46
CA LYS A 7 23.67 49.92 -23.91
C LYS A 7 23.79 48.45 -24.42
N GLN A 8 22.76 47.97 -25.13
CA GLN A 8 22.92 46.82 -26.02
C GLN A 8 23.89 47.27 -27.13
N LEU A 9 25.08 46.71 -27.07
CA LEU A 9 25.99 46.78 -28.22
C LEU A 9 25.31 46.06 -29.41
N PRO A 10 25.47 46.58 -30.68
CA PRO A 10 24.91 45.90 -31.83
C PRO A 10 25.54 44.50 -31.91
N ILE A 11 24.70 43.49 -32.08
CA ILE A 11 25.14 42.11 -32.39
C ILE A 11 25.84 42.17 -33.74
N THR A 12 27.15 42.27 -33.74
CA THR A 12 27.95 41.99 -34.91
C THR A 12 27.69 40.54 -35.29
N GLU A 13 27.11 40.26 -36.46
CA GLU A 13 26.96 38.94 -37.00
C GLU A 13 28.33 38.26 -37.04
N VAL A 14 28.51 37.28 -36.18
CA VAL A 14 29.73 36.48 -36.16
C VAL A 14 29.68 35.56 -37.39
N GLN A 15 30.49 35.84 -38.39
CA GLN A 15 30.63 34.97 -39.55
C GLN A 15 31.32 33.68 -39.16
N LEU A 16 30.60 32.56 -39.26
CA LEU A 16 31.09 31.22 -38.97
C LEU A 16 31.63 30.59 -40.26
N THR A 17 32.83 30.02 -40.20
CA THR A 17 33.37 29.26 -41.32
C THR A 17 32.80 27.84 -41.34
N PRO A 18 32.67 27.20 -42.53
CA PRO A 18 32.23 25.81 -42.65
C PRO A 18 33.11 24.85 -41.86
N GLU A 19 34.39 25.11 -41.76
CA GLU A 19 35.34 24.33 -40.98
C GLU A 19 35.07 24.40 -39.47
N GLN A 20 34.73 25.59 -38.93
CA GLN A 20 34.36 25.77 -37.52
C GLN A 20 33.06 25.03 -37.19
N ILE A 21 32.10 25.04 -38.10
CA ILE A 21 30.82 24.31 -37.93
C ILE A 21 31.11 22.80 -37.94
N ALA A 22 31.90 22.29 -38.87
CA ALA A 22 32.23 20.87 -38.97
C ALA A 22 32.98 20.40 -37.73
N GLN A 23 34.00 21.16 -37.27
CA GLN A 23 34.77 20.85 -36.06
C GLN A 23 33.88 20.86 -34.77
N ALA A 24 32.98 21.82 -34.68
CA ALA A 24 32.05 21.88 -33.56
C ALA A 24 31.10 20.68 -33.55
N LYS A 25 30.58 20.25 -34.72
CA LYS A 25 29.78 19.03 -34.87
C LYS A 25 30.53 17.79 -34.42
N GLU A 26 31.75 17.64 -34.83
CA GLU A 26 32.61 16.51 -34.49
C GLU A 26 32.88 16.44 -32.97
N ILE A 27 33.17 17.57 -32.31
CA ILE A 27 33.38 17.67 -30.87
C ILE A 27 32.11 17.27 -30.10
N LEU A 28 30.97 17.75 -30.51
CA LEU A 28 29.69 17.44 -29.80
C LEU A 28 29.24 16.01 -30.10
N ALA A 29 29.43 15.51 -31.33
CA ALA A 29 29.17 14.12 -31.70
C ALA A 29 30.05 13.13 -30.91
N GLY A 30 31.31 13.49 -30.67
CA GLY A 30 32.26 12.65 -29.93
C GLY A 30 31.89 12.44 -28.45
N LEU A 31 30.97 13.23 -27.90
CA LEU A 31 30.53 13.08 -26.49
C LEU A 31 29.60 11.88 -26.30
N GLN A 32 28.89 11.43 -27.31
CA GLN A 32 27.90 10.34 -27.25
C GLN A 32 26.88 10.47 -26.10
N LYS A 33 26.57 11.70 -25.71
CA LYS A 33 25.68 12.05 -24.58
C LYS A 33 24.97 13.36 -24.87
N ASP A 34 23.77 13.53 -24.31
CA ASP A 34 23.09 14.81 -24.37
C ASP A 34 23.88 15.87 -23.59
N ILE A 35 23.88 17.10 -24.10
CA ILE A 35 24.62 18.20 -23.51
C ILE A 35 23.79 19.49 -23.47
N GLN A 36 23.81 20.18 -22.34
CA GLN A 36 23.16 21.47 -22.19
C GLN A 36 23.89 22.55 -22.99
N TYR A 37 23.17 23.49 -23.61
CA TYR A 37 23.78 24.55 -24.46
C TYR A 37 24.89 25.31 -23.73
N ALA A 38 24.70 25.63 -22.45
CA ALA A 38 25.72 26.31 -21.66
C ALA A 38 27.01 25.47 -21.50
N ALA A 39 26.84 24.14 -21.32
CA ALA A 39 27.97 23.20 -21.22
C ALA A 39 28.59 22.93 -22.58
N ALA A 40 27.81 22.86 -23.68
CA ALA A 40 28.32 22.78 -25.06
C ALA A 40 29.22 23.97 -25.35
N LYS A 41 28.77 25.17 -25.06
CA LYS A 41 29.57 26.41 -25.22
C LYS A 41 30.87 26.36 -24.46
N LYS A 42 30.86 25.91 -23.20
CA LYS A 42 32.09 25.76 -22.39
C LYS A 42 33.05 24.71 -23.00
N ASN A 43 32.52 23.60 -23.50
CA ASN A 43 33.30 22.54 -24.13
C ASN A 43 33.91 23.02 -25.48
N LEU A 44 33.14 23.73 -26.29
CA LEU A 44 33.64 24.30 -27.55
C LEU A 44 34.77 25.30 -27.26
N VAL A 45 34.62 26.21 -26.30
CA VAL A 45 35.68 27.15 -25.91
C VAL A 45 36.94 26.43 -25.42
N ARG A 46 36.79 25.27 -24.74
CA ARG A 46 37.92 24.49 -24.23
C ARG A 46 38.60 23.65 -25.30
N MET A 47 37.85 23.10 -26.25
CA MET A 47 38.35 22.15 -27.22
C MET A 47 38.65 22.78 -28.62
N MET A 48 38.16 23.98 -28.87
CA MET A 48 38.43 24.80 -30.04
C MET A 48 39.07 26.11 -29.59
N PRO A 49 40.11 26.58 -30.25
CA PRO A 49 40.72 27.90 -29.97
C PRO A 49 39.83 29.02 -30.52
N CYS A 50 38.63 29.21 -29.95
CA CYS A 50 37.65 30.20 -30.40
C CYS A 50 37.19 31.12 -29.28
N ALA A 51 36.81 32.35 -29.63
CA ALA A 51 36.21 33.29 -28.69
C ALA A 51 34.83 32.83 -28.22
N LYS A 52 34.40 33.25 -27.01
CA LYS A 52 33.09 32.94 -26.46
C LYS A 52 31.91 33.33 -27.36
N SER A 53 32.05 34.39 -28.13
CA SER A 53 31.09 34.87 -29.14
C SER A 53 30.93 33.87 -30.31
N VAL A 54 32.03 33.31 -30.79
CA VAL A 54 32.06 32.29 -31.85
C VAL A 54 31.43 30.98 -31.34
N ALA A 55 31.79 30.54 -30.14
CA ALA A 55 31.17 29.35 -29.53
C ALA A 55 29.64 29.54 -29.36
N ASN A 56 29.20 30.72 -29.00
CA ASN A 56 27.78 31.04 -28.87
C ASN A 56 27.05 30.97 -30.22
N ALA A 57 27.64 31.56 -31.28
CA ALA A 57 27.11 31.54 -32.64
C ALA A 57 27.07 30.11 -33.21
N LEU A 58 28.13 29.29 -32.94
CA LEU A 58 28.17 27.87 -33.29
C LEU A 58 27.03 27.06 -32.64
N VAL A 59 26.82 27.23 -31.32
CA VAL A 59 25.75 26.55 -30.59
C VAL A 59 24.41 26.94 -31.14
N MET A 60 24.14 28.22 -31.42
CA MET A 60 22.90 28.67 -32.03
C MET A 60 22.73 28.09 -33.45
N LYS A 61 23.73 28.14 -34.28
CA LYS A 61 23.69 27.61 -35.65
C LYS A 61 23.44 26.10 -35.67
N LEU A 62 24.09 25.33 -34.80
CA LEU A 62 23.89 23.89 -34.70
C LEU A 62 22.49 23.54 -34.17
N SER A 63 21.89 24.39 -33.31
CA SER A 63 20.51 24.22 -32.88
C SER A 63 19.49 24.44 -34.01
N GLU A 64 19.80 25.33 -34.99
CA GLU A 64 18.95 25.59 -36.17
C GLU A 64 19.07 24.46 -37.20
N GLU A 65 20.21 23.80 -37.32
CA GLU A 65 20.50 22.78 -38.34
C GLU A 65 20.09 21.35 -37.93
N GLY A 66 19.28 21.17 -36.90
CA GLY A 66 18.64 19.88 -36.59
C GLY A 66 19.50 18.86 -35.81
N PHE A 67 20.43 19.30 -34.98
CA PHE A 67 20.61 18.54 -33.75
C PHE A 67 19.25 18.58 -33.05
N GLU A 68 18.51 17.50 -33.09
CA GLU A 68 17.12 17.45 -32.67
C GLU A 68 16.94 18.15 -31.31
N GLY A 69 16.65 19.44 -31.39
CA GLY A 69 16.34 20.28 -30.25
C GLY A 69 14.85 20.27 -30.02
N GLY A 70 14.35 19.31 -29.35
CA GLY A 70 12.97 19.31 -28.84
C GLY A 70 12.79 20.06 -27.55
N GLU A 71 13.87 20.60 -26.91
CA GLU A 71 13.85 21.24 -25.61
C GLU A 71 14.70 22.48 -25.58
N GLU A 72 14.19 23.54 -24.98
CA GLU A 72 14.98 24.72 -24.65
C GLU A 72 16.25 24.29 -23.92
N HIS A 73 17.40 24.57 -24.53
CA HIS A 73 18.73 24.46 -23.94
C HIS A 73 19.44 23.11 -23.95
N TRP A 74 18.98 22.09 -24.69
CA TRP A 74 19.66 20.80 -24.80
C TRP A 74 19.95 20.40 -26.24
N PHE A 75 21.16 19.88 -26.49
CA PHE A 75 21.47 19.11 -27.68
C PHE A 75 21.26 17.63 -27.42
N ARG A 76 20.42 16.97 -28.18
CA ARG A 76 20.22 15.52 -28.14
C ARG A 76 21.22 14.82 -29.02
N HIS A 77 21.97 13.88 -28.46
CA HIS A 77 22.86 13.04 -29.24
C HIS A 77 22.11 11.77 -29.68
N PRO A 78 22.13 11.37 -31.00
CA PRO A 78 21.39 10.18 -31.45
C PRO A 78 21.80 8.90 -30.74
N ASP A 79 23.08 8.76 -30.41
CA ASP A 79 23.60 7.56 -29.74
C ASP A 79 23.71 7.71 -28.21
N ALA A 80 23.11 8.73 -27.61
CA ALA A 80 23.12 8.86 -26.15
C ALA A 80 22.33 7.69 -25.51
N PRO A 81 22.88 6.98 -24.52
CA PRO A 81 22.18 5.93 -23.84
C PRO A 81 20.84 6.40 -23.29
N THR A 82 19.82 5.57 -23.49
CA THR A 82 18.46 5.81 -23.00
C THR A 82 18.05 4.78 -21.97
N ALA A 83 17.19 5.17 -21.06
CA ALA A 83 16.61 4.32 -20.03
C ALA A 83 15.17 4.78 -19.76
N THR A 84 14.47 4.10 -18.87
CA THR A 84 13.16 4.52 -18.38
C THR A 84 13.20 4.73 -16.89
N GLY A 85 12.35 5.62 -16.39
CA GLY A 85 12.17 5.85 -14.97
C GLY A 85 10.73 6.19 -14.63
N VAL A 86 10.33 5.98 -13.37
CA VAL A 86 8.99 6.29 -12.87
C VAL A 86 9.05 7.50 -11.94
N VAL A 87 8.12 8.44 -12.15
CA VAL A 87 7.98 9.63 -11.32
C VAL A 87 7.37 9.26 -9.98
N GLN A 88 8.06 9.59 -8.90
CA GLN A 88 7.58 9.40 -7.54
C GLN A 88 6.75 10.60 -7.08
N GLY A 89 5.66 10.33 -6.38
CA GLY A 89 4.84 11.38 -5.77
C GLY A 89 5.52 12.01 -4.57
N ALA A 90 5.31 13.32 -4.40
CA ALA A 90 5.78 14.09 -3.25
C ALA A 90 4.72 15.11 -2.82
N ARG A 91 4.94 15.77 -1.68
CA ARG A 91 4.03 16.84 -1.23
C ARG A 91 4.25 18.16 -1.97
N ARG A 92 5.46 18.39 -2.48
CA ARG A 92 5.84 19.61 -3.20
C ARG A 92 6.35 19.24 -4.59
N PRO A 93 6.13 20.09 -5.59
CA PRO A 93 6.66 19.87 -6.93
C PRO A 93 8.17 19.71 -6.97
N SER A 94 8.89 20.48 -6.16
CA SER A 94 10.36 20.43 -6.04
C SER A 94 10.90 19.10 -5.51
N ASP A 95 10.09 18.37 -4.76
CA ASP A 95 10.51 17.14 -4.08
C ASP A 95 10.20 15.87 -4.90
N MET A 96 9.52 16.00 -6.04
CA MET A 96 9.29 14.89 -6.95
C MET A 96 10.61 14.37 -7.51
N LYS A 97 10.75 13.06 -7.57
CA LYS A 97 11.93 12.37 -8.04
C LYS A 97 11.58 11.34 -9.10
N VAL A 98 12.58 10.91 -9.84
CA VAL A 98 12.47 9.80 -10.78
C VAL A 98 13.30 8.63 -10.28
N THR A 99 12.67 7.47 -10.18
CA THR A 99 13.35 6.20 -9.88
C THR A 99 13.66 5.50 -11.20
N PRO A 100 14.93 5.27 -11.56
CA PRO A 100 15.30 4.52 -12.75
C PRO A 100 14.78 3.07 -12.68
N GLN A 101 14.31 2.54 -13.82
CA GLN A 101 13.82 1.16 -13.92
C GLN A 101 14.81 0.22 -14.63
N SER A 102 15.57 0.72 -15.59
CA SER A 102 16.39 -0.10 -16.48
C SER A 102 17.90 0.13 -16.32
N VAL A 103 18.30 0.94 -15.34
CA VAL A 103 19.70 1.23 -15.02
C VAL A 103 19.87 1.28 -13.51
N ASP A 104 21.02 0.81 -13.03
CA ASP A 104 21.40 0.98 -11.64
C ASP A 104 21.67 2.45 -11.34
N GLY A 105 21.02 2.99 -10.33
CA GLY A 105 21.22 4.37 -9.95
C GLY A 105 20.31 4.82 -8.82
N ALA A 106 20.78 5.82 -8.08
CA ALA A 106 19.98 6.50 -7.08
C ALA A 106 18.86 7.32 -7.76
N GLU A 107 17.79 7.57 -7.04
CA GLU A 107 16.77 8.52 -7.42
C GLU A 107 17.37 9.89 -7.71
N PHE A 108 16.85 10.58 -8.70
CA PHE A 108 17.28 11.93 -9.03
C PHE A 108 16.10 12.89 -9.15
N SER A 109 16.37 14.16 -8.86
CA SER A 109 15.36 15.20 -8.90
C SER A 109 14.96 15.54 -10.33
N LEU A 110 13.68 15.86 -10.52
CA LEU A 110 13.16 16.35 -11.79
C LEU A 110 13.70 17.74 -12.11
N THR A 111 13.92 18.01 -13.38
CA THR A 111 14.18 19.37 -13.83
C THR A 111 12.90 20.21 -13.74
N ALA A 112 13.04 21.46 -13.39
CA ALA A 112 11.94 22.39 -13.16
C ALA A 112 10.98 22.58 -14.36
N SER A 113 11.31 22.13 -15.56
CA SER A 113 10.52 22.31 -16.78
C SER A 113 9.66 21.10 -17.21
N ALA A 114 9.85 19.94 -16.57
CA ALA A 114 9.08 18.74 -16.92
C ALA A 114 7.70 18.78 -16.27
N GLN A 115 6.62 18.71 -17.08
CA GLN A 115 5.25 18.53 -16.61
C GLN A 115 4.96 17.04 -16.47
N VAL A 116 5.01 16.56 -15.26
CA VAL A 116 4.84 15.14 -14.94
C VAL A 116 3.88 14.98 -13.76
N VAL A 117 3.22 13.85 -13.74
CA VAL A 117 2.40 13.42 -12.60
C VAL A 117 3.04 12.19 -11.94
N PRO A 118 2.75 11.95 -10.66
CA PRO A 118 3.16 10.71 -10.01
C PRO A 118 2.72 9.47 -10.79
N GLY A 119 3.64 8.55 -11.04
CA GLY A 119 3.38 7.35 -11.83
C GLY A 119 3.70 7.49 -13.34
N ASP A 120 3.98 8.68 -13.86
CA ASP A 120 4.44 8.83 -15.25
C ASP A 120 5.71 8.01 -15.47
N VAL A 121 5.74 7.32 -16.61
CA VAL A 121 6.95 6.68 -17.12
C VAL A 121 7.63 7.63 -18.08
N VAL A 122 8.86 8.01 -17.75
CA VAL A 122 9.64 8.99 -18.51
C VAL A 122 10.85 8.35 -19.18
N GLU A 123 11.18 8.82 -20.36
CA GLU A 123 12.45 8.52 -21.02
C GLU A 123 13.57 9.26 -20.29
N LEU A 124 14.61 8.52 -19.96
CA LEU A 124 15.83 9.05 -19.40
C LEU A 124 16.91 9.02 -20.46
N ARG A 125 17.64 10.10 -20.58
CA ARG A 125 18.78 10.19 -21.50
C ARG A 125 20.06 10.54 -20.73
N GLN A 126 21.14 9.88 -21.08
CA GLN A 126 22.41 10.11 -20.41
C GLN A 126 23.01 11.45 -20.83
N THR A 127 23.43 12.24 -19.85
CA THR A 127 24.14 13.51 -20.01
C THR A 127 25.55 13.41 -19.47
N ILE A 128 26.36 14.43 -19.70
CA ILE A 128 27.72 14.51 -19.12
C ILE A 128 27.74 14.58 -17.59
N SER A 129 26.62 14.93 -16.96
CA SER A 129 26.45 15.06 -15.52
C SER A 129 25.56 14.00 -14.87
N GLY A 130 25.09 13.02 -15.63
CA GLY A 130 24.18 11.97 -15.18
C GLY A 130 22.99 11.78 -16.10
N TRP A 131 21.89 11.24 -15.58
CA TRP A 131 20.66 11.03 -16.33
C TRP A 131 19.71 12.23 -16.20
N ARG A 132 18.94 12.51 -17.25
CA ARG A 132 17.86 13.50 -17.25
C ARG A 132 16.57 12.94 -17.84
N PRO A 133 15.40 13.39 -17.39
CA PRO A 133 14.13 13.16 -18.08
C PRO A 133 14.16 13.89 -19.43
N ALA A 134 13.76 13.21 -20.49
CA ALA A 134 13.80 13.74 -21.85
C ALA A 134 12.48 13.67 -22.61
N GLY A 135 11.53 12.89 -22.12
CA GLY A 135 10.21 12.75 -22.71
C GLY A 135 9.29 11.90 -21.86
N LEU A 136 8.00 11.98 -22.15
CA LEU A 136 6.99 11.10 -21.58
C LEU A 136 6.90 9.83 -22.43
N VAL A 137 7.09 8.67 -21.81
CA VAL A 137 6.86 7.37 -22.46
C VAL A 137 5.40 6.97 -22.31
N SER A 138 4.86 7.08 -21.11
CA SER A 138 3.44 6.83 -20.86
C SER A 138 2.96 7.54 -19.61
N ARG A 139 1.66 7.85 -19.57
CA ARG A 139 0.96 8.41 -18.43
C ARG A 139 -0.14 7.46 -17.99
N PRO A 140 0.18 6.44 -17.17
CA PRO A 140 -0.80 5.44 -16.76
C PRO A 140 -1.93 6.04 -15.93
N GLN A 141 -1.62 7.01 -15.08
CA GLN A 141 -2.60 7.67 -14.24
C GLN A 141 -3.04 8.99 -14.85
N ARG A 142 -4.12 8.96 -15.63
CA ARG A 142 -4.73 10.16 -16.20
C ARG A 142 -5.88 10.69 -15.37
N ARG A 143 -6.56 9.84 -14.59
CA ARG A 143 -7.73 10.19 -13.77
C ARG A 143 -7.34 10.48 -12.33
N TRP A 144 -7.88 11.57 -11.83
CA TRP A 144 -7.59 12.05 -10.48
C TRP A 144 -8.87 12.47 -9.79
N VAL A 145 -9.02 12.08 -8.53
CA VAL A 145 -10.09 12.58 -7.65
C VAL A 145 -9.63 13.89 -7.06
N CYS A 146 -10.38 14.95 -7.31
CA CYS A 146 -9.99 16.31 -7.08
C CYS A 146 -11.05 17.08 -6.30
N ARG A 147 -10.62 18.15 -5.63
CA ARG A 147 -11.47 19.22 -5.07
C ARG A 147 -11.22 20.54 -5.79
N CYS A 148 -12.25 21.34 -5.92
CA CYS A 148 -12.10 22.68 -6.46
C CYS A 148 -11.29 23.56 -5.50
N VAL A 149 -10.40 24.39 -6.06
CA VAL A 149 -9.61 25.36 -5.30
C VAL A 149 -9.81 26.80 -5.80
N THR A 150 -10.56 26.98 -6.89
CA THR A 150 -10.98 28.31 -7.36
C THR A 150 -12.03 28.84 -6.40
N ASP A 151 -11.86 30.09 -5.95
CA ASP A 151 -12.84 30.75 -5.10
C ASP A 151 -14.19 30.83 -5.83
N ALA A 152 -15.23 30.28 -5.23
CA ALA A 152 -16.59 30.32 -5.79
C ALA A 152 -17.13 31.76 -5.93
N ALA A 153 -16.56 32.72 -5.22
CA ALA A 153 -16.88 34.13 -5.37
C ALA A 153 -16.34 34.75 -6.68
N ALA A 154 -15.40 34.10 -7.36
CA ALA A 154 -14.87 34.53 -8.66
C ALA A 154 -15.82 34.09 -9.81
N LYS A 155 -17.06 34.59 -9.79
CA LYS A 155 -18.16 34.21 -10.72
C LYS A 155 -17.92 34.53 -12.20
N GLU A 156 -16.79 35.08 -12.57
CA GLU A 156 -16.47 35.48 -13.94
C GLU A 156 -15.29 34.70 -14.58
N THR A 157 -14.83 33.62 -13.93
CA THR A 157 -13.72 32.83 -14.51
C THR A 157 -14.24 31.80 -15.49
N GLU A 158 -13.69 31.80 -16.70
CA GLU A 158 -13.93 30.79 -17.72
C GLU A 158 -13.33 29.43 -17.33
N TRP A 159 -12.36 29.44 -16.40
CA TRP A 159 -11.55 28.28 -16.03
C TRP A 159 -11.54 28.04 -14.52
N LEU A 160 -11.74 26.81 -14.14
CA LEU A 160 -11.69 26.34 -12.76
C LEU A 160 -10.40 25.54 -12.53
N LEU A 161 -9.81 25.71 -11.34
CA LEU A 161 -8.65 24.96 -10.87
C LEU A 161 -9.07 23.94 -9.81
N PHE A 162 -8.50 22.76 -9.93
CA PHE A 162 -8.75 21.64 -9.03
C PHE A 162 -7.42 21.05 -8.56
N LYS A 163 -7.38 20.63 -7.29
CA LYS A 163 -6.26 19.90 -6.71
C LYS A 163 -6.66 18.46 -6.43
N PRO A 164 -5.80 17.46 -6.75
CA PRO A 164 -6.00 16.11 -6.28
C PRO A 164 -6.14 16.05 -4.76
N ILE A 165 -7.03 15.20 -4.27
CA ILE A 165 -7.19 14.95 -2.83
C ILE A 165 -5.94 14.27 -2.27
N SER A 166 -5.20 13.54 -3.10
CA SER A 166 -3.94 12.92 -2.70
C SER A 166 -2.88 13.95 -2.33
N ALA A 167 -2.41 13.93 -1.10
CA ALA A 167 -1.34 14.81 -0.61
C ALA A 167 0.03 14.60 -1.32
N PHE A 168 0.17 13.52 -2.11
CA PHE A 168 1.40 13.17 -2.83
C PHE A 168 1.34 13.44 -4.33
N ALA A 169 0.37 14.24 -4.77
CA ALA A 169 0.22 14.68 -6.15
C ALA A 169 0.22 16.21 -6.22
N PRO A 170 1.39 16.86 -6.22
CA PRO A 170 1.51 18.32 -6.18
C PRO A 170 1.29 18.93 -7.58
N ILE A 171 0.09 18.75 -8.10
CA ILE A 171 -0.36 19.24 -9.40
C ILE A 171 -1.69 19.97 -9.27
N GLU A 172 -2.03 20.75 -10.26
CA GLU A 172 -3.34 21.36 -10.43
C GLU A 172 -3.92 20.97 -11.78
N LEU A 173 -5.22 20.76 -11.83
CA LEU A 173 -5.95 20.46 -13.05
C LEU A 173 -6.87 21.64 -13.38
N GLN A 174 -6.84 22.06 -14.66
CA GLN A 174 -7.63 23.16 -15.16
C GLN A 174 -8.69 22.64 -16.12
N ILE A 175 -9.95 22.99 -15.86
CA ILE A 175 -11.09 22.64 -16.72
C ILE A 175 -11.91 23.88 -17.05
N ASN A 176 -12.63 23.85 -18.19
CA ASN A 176 -13.57 24.89 -18.51
C ASN A 176 -14.82 24.77 -17.62
N VAL A 177 -15.31 25.89 -17.08
CA VAL A 177 -16.49 25.91 -16.21
C VAL A 177 -17.73 25.29 -16.85
N GLN A 178 -17.84 25.38 -18.18
CA GLN A 178 -18.95 24.81 -18.94
C GLN A 178 -18.96 23.26 -18.97
N GLU A 179 -17.84 22.62 -18.68
CA GLU A 179 -17.75 21.16 -18.61
C GLU A 179 -18.28 20.60 -17.27
N VAL A 180 -18.46 21.47 -16.26
CA VAL A 180 -18.96 21.01 -14.95
C VAL A 180 -20.47 21.01 -14.94
N PRO A 181 -21.13 19.85 -14.68
CA PRO A 181 -22.58 19.79 -14.58
C PRO A 181 -23.13 20.72 -13.46
N PRO A 182 -24.27 21.37 -13.67
CA PRO A 182 -24.82 22.33 -12.72
C PRO A 182 -25.22 21.74 -11.35
N GLU A 183 -25.39 20.42 -11.27
CA GLU A 183 -25.66 19.67 -10.04
C GLU A 183 -24.43 19.45 -9.16
N VAL A 184 -23.24 19.81 -9.63
CA VAL A 184 -22.00 19.70 -8.86
C VAL A 184 -21.81 20.94 -8.00
N ASP A 185 -21.75 20.71 -6.69
CA ASP A 185 -21.39 21.73 -5.71
C ASP A 185 -19.86 21.83 -5.60
N LEU A 186 -19.28 22.87 -6.16
CA LEU A 186 -17.81 23.08 -6.21
C LEU A 186 -17.15 23.18 -4.82
N GLU A 187 -17.90 23.55 -3.79
CA GLU A 187 -17.37 23.66 -2.43
C GLU A 187 -17.40 22.33 -1.67
N ARG A 188 -18.36 21.49 -1.99
CA ARG A 188 -18.65 20.29 -1.22
C ARG A 188 -18.34 18.97 -1.96
N ASP A 189 -18.36 18.99 -3.27
CA ASP A 189 -18.23 17.76 -4.04
C ASP A 189 -16.79 17.51 -4.48
N ALA A 190 -16.35 16.27 -4.28
CA ALA A 190 -15.18 15.75 -4.96
C ALA A 190 -15.57 15.25 -6.35
N VAL A 191 -14.72 15.54 -7.33
CA VAL A 191 -14.94 15.17 -8.73
C VAL A 191 -13.77 14.35 -9.26
N GLU A 192 -14.04 13.51 -10.24
CA GLU A 192 -13.02 12.82 -11.01
C GLU A 192 -12.76 13.59 -12.30
N LEU A 193 -11.50 13.95 -12.52
CA LEU A 193 -11.03 14.64 -13.72
C LEU A 193 -10.02 13.78 -14.46
N GLU A 194 -10.00 13.88 -15.79
CA GLU A 194 -9.05 13.19 -16.64
C GLU A 194 -8.14 14.18 -17.35
N ILE A 195 -6.82 14.04 -17.18
CA ILE A 195 -5.81 14.85 -17.85
C ILE A 195 -5.94 14.63 -19.38
N SER A 196 -5.98 15.72 -20.14
CA SER A 196 -6.08 15.68 -21.60
C SER A 196 -4.97 14.83 -22.23
N ALA A 197 -5.31 14.12 -23.29
CA ALA A 197 -4.35 13.22 -23.96
C ALA A 197 -3.16 13.96 -24.58
N ASP A 198 -3.40 15.19 -24.98
CA ASP A 198 -2.45 16.11 -25.61
C ASP A 198 -1.71 17.01 -24.61
N ALA A 199 -1.87 16.76 -23.29
CA ALA A 199 -1.15 17.53 -22.28
C ALA A 199 0.37 17.41 -22.51
N PRO A 200 1.07 18.52 -22.77
CA PRO A 200 2.47 18.51 -23.17
C PRO A 200 3.37 18.03 -22.04
N PHE A 201 4.47 17.34 -22.37
CA PHE A 201 5.50 16.96 -21.40
C PHE A 201 6.33 18.17 -20.93
N PHE A 202 6.55 19.13 -21.83
CA PHE A 202 7.18 20.41 -21.51
C PHE A 202 6.19 21.53 -21.83
N ALA A 203 5.65 22.16 -20.82
CA ALA A 203 4.84 23.36 -20.98
C ALA A 203 5.58 24.60 -20.48
N LYS A 204 5.30 25.74 -21.10
CA LYS A 204 5.74 27.05 -20.57
C LYS A 204 5.08 27.22 -19.20
N ARG A 205 5.91 27.35 -18.17
CA ARG A 205 5.44 27.72 -16.83
C ARG A 205 4.61 28.99 -16.94
N ARG A 206 3.35 28.94 -16.51
CA ARG A 206 2.64 30.13 -16.11
C ARG A 206 3.18 30.53 -14.76
N GLU A 207 3.69 31.76 -14.66
CA GLU A 207 3.98 32.36 -13.34
C GLU A 207 2.71 32.24 -12.51
N ALA A 208 2.79 31.59 -11.35
CA ALA A 208 1.70 31.50 -10.38
C ALA A 208 1.49 32.89 -9.76
N ALA A 209 0.79 33.76 -10.46
CA ALA A 209 0.56 35.15 -10.09
C ALA A 209 -0.59 35.35 -9.09
N TYR A 210 -1.10 34.28 -8.48
CA TYR A 210 -2.18 34.38 -7.49
C TYR A 210 -1.88 33.52 -6.28
N TRP A 211 -1.90 34.13 -5.10
CA TRP A 211 -1.81 33.53 -3.75
C TRP A 211 -0.43 33.27 -3.17
N GLY A 212 0.43 34.26 -3.04
CA GLY A 212 1.39 34.38 -1.93
C GLY A 212 2.24 33.18 -1.48
N SER A 213 2.27 32.09 -2.22
CA SER A 213 3.15 30.94 -2.00
C SER A 213 4.23 30.93 -3.09
N ASP A 214 5.48 30.86 -2.70
CA ASP A 214 6.65 30.75 -3.60
C ASP A 214 6.71 29.41 -4.34
N GLU A 215 5.68 28.58 -4.29
CA GLU A 215 5.64 27.24 -4.91
C GLU A 215 4.93 27.29 -6.28
N GLU A 216 5.67 27.05 -7.35
CA GLU A 216 5.12 26.90 -8.70
C GLU A 216 4.46 25.52 -8.86
N TRP A 217 3.12 25.46 -8.89
CA TRP A 217 2.36 24.25 -9.17
C TRP A 217 2.33 23.98 -10.67
N GLN A 218 2.36 22.69 -11.04
CA GLN A 218 2.20 22.25 -12.42
C GLN A 218 0.71 22.19 -12.77
N ILE A 219 0.26 22.94 -13.76
CA ILE A 219 -1.15 23.00 -14.18
C ILE A 219 -1.32 22.15 -15.44
N PHE A 220 -2.27 21.21 -15.41
CA PHE A 220 -2.61 20.35 -16.53
C PHE A 220 -4.01 20.64 -17.05
N PRO A 221 -4.20 20.72 -18.39
CA PRO A 221 -5.53 20.71 -18.96
C PRO A 221 -6.21 19.37 -18.73
N ALA A 222 -7.47 19.40 -18.31
CA ALA A 222 -8.22 18.21 -17.95
C ALA A 222 -9.69 18.34 -18.36
N HIS A 223 -10.42 17.23 -18.32
CA HIS A 223 -11.84 17.13 -18.61
C HIS A 223 -12.59 16.55 -17.43
N PHE A 224 -13.84 16.98 -17.27
CA PHE A 224 -14.74 16.43 -16.24
C PHE A 224 -15.15 15.00 -16.61
N VAL A 225 -15.06 14.06 -15.65
CA VAL A 225 -15.50 12.68 -15.81
C VAL A 225 -16.80 12.44 -15.06
N ARG A 226 -16.83 12.69 -13.76
CA ARG A 226 -18.01 12.47 -12.92
C ARG A 226 -17.86 13.12 -11.54
N LYS A 227 -18.99 13.32 -10.86
CA LYS A 227 -19.04 13.54 -9.43
C LYS A 227 -18.69 12.22 -8.72
N VAL A 228 -17.90 12.28 -7.66
CA VAL A 228 -17.44 11.11 -6.89
C VAL A 228 -18.21 10.98 -5.58
N GLY A 229 -18.24 12.04 -4.78
CA GLY A 229 -18.90 12.04 -3.48
C GLY A 229 -18.87 13.39 -2.80
N VAL A 230 -19.62 13.54 -1.74
CA VAL A 230 -19.65 14.75 -0.92
C VAL A 230 -18.50 14.67 0.08
N MET A 231 -17.62 15.68 0.07
CA MET A 231 -16.52 15.77 1.05
C MET A 231 -17.08 16.00 2.46
N ASN A 232 -16.39 15.47 3.44
CA ASN A 232 -16.74 15.55 4.87
C ASN A 232 -18.06 14.83 5.24
N ASP A 233 -18.55 13.98 4.35
CA ASP A 233 -19.64 13.04 4.62
C ASP A 233 -19.09 11.61 4.66
N PRO A 234 -19.37 10.76 5.66
CA PRO A 234 -18.78 9.43 5.80
C PRO A 234 -18.95 8.53 4.58
N LEU A 235 -20.14 8.53 3.94
CA LEU A 235 -20.38 7.76 2.72
C LEU A 235 -19.68 8.39 1.51
N GLY A 236 -19.69 9.71 1.43
CA GLY A 236 -18.95 10.46 0.41
C GLY A 236 -17.45 10.21 0.49
N GLU A 237 -16.87 10.21 1.68
CA GLU A 237 -15.45 9.94 1.89
C GLU A 237 -15.06 8.50 1.54
N MET A 238 -15.94 7.53 1.77
CA MET A 238 -15.73 6.16 1.30
C MET A 238 -15.71 6.08 -0.23
N ALA A 239 -16.63 6.78 -0.91
CA ALA A 239 -16.64 6.86 -2.37
C ALA A 239 -15.39 7.55 -2.90
N ILE A 240 -14.96 8.64 -2.24
CA ILE A 240 -13.73 9.38 -2.56
C ILE A 240 -12.50 8.48 -2.39
N ALA A 241 -12.35 7.80 -1.26
CA ALA A 241 -11.24 6.88 -1.02
C ALA A 241 -11.25 5.73 -2.02
N SER A 242 -12.41 5.16 -2.31
CA SER A 242 -12.54 4.09 -3.31
C SER A 242 -12.09 4.55 -4.69
N ALA A 243 -12.51 5.71 -5.14
CA ALA A 243 -12.09 6.27 -6.43
C ALA A 243 -10.60 6.64 -6.43
N GLN A 244 -10.11 7.26 -5.36
CA GLN A 244 -8.71 7.68 -5.22
C GLN A 244 -7.73 6.49 -5.29
N PHE A 245 -8.09 5.38 -4.67
CA PHE A 245 -7.28 4.16 -4.67
C PHE A 245 -7.64 3.18 -5.78
N GLY A 246 -8.64 3.47 -6.59
CA GLY A 246 -9.09 2.63 -7.69
C GLY A 246 -9.77 1.34 -7.22
N VAL A 247 -10.50 1.38 -6.10
CA VAL A 247 -11.32 0.27 -5.62
C VAL A 247 -12.56 0.18 -6.51
N PRO A 248 -12.81 -0.95 -7.20
CA PRO A 248 -14.02 -1.10 -8.00
C PRO A 248 -15.24 -1.27 -7.09
N ILE A 249 -16.15 -0.28 -7.06
CA ILE A 249 -17.37 -0.35 -6.25
C ILE A 249 -18.45 -1.15 -6.97
N ASP A 250 -18.69 -0.86 -8.25
CA ASP A 250 -19.77 -1.46 -9.02
C ASP A 250 -19.35 -2.79 -9.67
N PHE A 251 -20.26 -3.72 -9.76
CA PHE A 251 -20.11 -4.91 -10.59
C PHE A 251 -20.56 -4.62 -12.02
N SER A 252 -19.95 -5.30 -12.99
CA SER A 252 -20.41 -5.21 -14.36
C SER A 252 -21.83 -5.72 -14.51
N PRO A 253 -22.64 -5.16 -15.45
CA PRO A 253 -24.00 -5.66 -15.71
C PRO A 253 -24.04 -7.16 -16.04
N ASP A 254 -23.04 -7.66 -16.77
CA ASP A 254 -22.93 -9.08 -17.11
C ASP A 254 -22.70 -9.95 -15.87
N THR A 255 -21.90 -9.47 -14.92
CA THR A 255 -21.65 -10.15 -13.63
C THR A 255 -22.92 -10.24 -12.80
N LEU A 256 -23.69 -9.16 -12.71
CA LEU A 256 -24.96 -9.16 -11.99
C LEU A 256 -25.98 -10.09 -12.68
N ALA A 257 -26.06 -10.06 -14.02
CA ALA A 257 -26.94 -10.96 -14.78
C ALA A 257 -26.52 -12.44 -14.66
N GLU A 258 -25.22 -12.74 -14.54
CA GLU A 258 -24.73 -14.10 -14.29
C GLU A 258 -25.08 -14.54 -12.86
N ALA A 259 -24.88 -13.68 -11.87
CA ALA A 259 -25.22 -13.97 -10.47
C ALA A 259 -26.74 -14.24 -10.30
N GLU A 260 -27.59 -13.45 -10.98
CA GLU A 260 -29.06 -13.65 -10.91
C GLU A 260 -29.53 -15.02 -11.44
N LYS A 261 -28.80 -15.61 -12.39
CA LYS A 261 -29.11 -16.95 -12.92
C LYS A 261 -28.78 -18.09 -11.97
N LEU A 262 -27.98 -17.83 -10.93
CA LEU A 262 -27.63 -18.84 -9.94
C LEU A 262 -28.84 -19.15 -9.06
N PRO A 263 -29.01 -20.42 -8.64
CA PRO A 263 -30.12 -20.81 -7.78
C PRO A 263 -29.97 -20.19 -6.39
N GLU A 264 -31.09 -20.05 -5.67
CA GLU A 264 -31.06 -19.55 -4.28
C GLU A 264 -30.58 -20.61 -3.27
N LYS A 265 -30.72 -21.90 -3.64
CA LYS A 265 -30.36 -23.06 -2.80
C LYS A 265 -29.44 -23.97 -3.58
N VAL A 266 -28.66 -24.74 -2.81
CA VAL A 266 -27.78 -25.76 -3.39
C VAL A 266 -28.61 -26.72 -4.26
N ASP A 267 -28.21 -26.88 -5.54
CA ASP A 267 -28.85 -27.83 -6.45
C ASP A 267 -28.47 -29.28 -6.06
N ARG A 268 -29.43 -30.16 -5.98
CA ARG A 268 -29.22 -31.59 -5.69
C ARG A 268 -28.23 -32.26 -6.64
N ARG A 269 -28.12 -31.81 -7.89
CA ARG A 269 -27.11 -32.28 -8.84
C ARG A 269 -25.68 -31.93 -8.41
N SER A 270 -25.52 -30.83 -7.66
CA SER A 270 -24.21 -30.41 -7.13
C SER A 270 -23.71 -31.28 -5.99
N LEU A 271 -24.59 -32.11 -5.41
CA LEU A 271 -24.23 -33.07 -4.35
C LEU A 271 -23.58 -34.34 -4.90
N LEU A 272 -23.78 -34.63 -6.19
CA LEU A 272 -23.16 -35.79 -6.82
C LEU A 272 -21.64 -35.68 -6.75
N HIS A 273 -21.00 -36.79 -6.35
CA HIS A 273 -19.53 -36.91 -6.18
C HIS A 273 -18.95 -36.04 -5.04
N ARG A 274 -19.76 -35.63 -4.08
CA ARG A 274 -19.32 -34.99 -2.84
C ARG A 274 -19.46 -35.93 -1.66
N VAL A 275 -18.57 -35.77 -0.68
CA VAL A 275 -18.71 -36.47 0.60
C VAL A 275 -19.82 -35.77 1.39
N ASP A 276 -20.76 -36.56 1.90
CA ASP A 276 -21.81 -36.04 2.79
C ASP A 276 -21.26 -35.98 4.23
N LEU A 277 -21.17 -34.77 4.75
CA LEU A 277 -20.71 -34.49 6.13
C LEU A 277 -21.80 -33.68 6.89
N THR A 278 -23.04 -33.75 6.46
CA THR A 278 -24.15 -32.98 7.04
C THR A 278 -24.47 -33.38 8.47
N ASP A 279 -24.16 -34.62 8.87
CA ASP A 279 -24.35 -35.12 10.23
C ASP A 279 -23.26 -34.64 11.22
N LEU A 280 -22.12 -34.17 10.71
CA LEU A 280 -21.04 -33.66 11.57
C LEU A 280 -21.36 -32.27 12.08
N ALA A 281 -21.11 -32.02 13.36
CA ALA A 281 -21.44 -30.78 14.01
C ALA A 281 -20.49 -29.64 13.67
N PHE A 282 -20.39 -29.29 12.40
CA PHE A 282 -19.64 -28.10 11.95
C PHE A 282 -20.24 -26.82 12.54
N VAL A 283 -19.37 -25.89 12.92
CA VAL A 283 -19.75 -24.56 13.39
C VAL A 283 -18.92 -23.49 12.65
N THR A 284 -19.53 -22.33 12.41
CA THR A 284 -18.82 -21.11 12.03
C THR A 284 -18.57 -20.25 13.26
N ILE A 285 -17.42 -19.62 13.39
CA ILE A 285 -17.05 -18.74 14.51
C ILE A 285 -16.43 -17.47 13.91
N ASP A 286 -17.18 -16.37 13.96
CA ASP A 286 -16.83 -15.09 13.34
C ASP A 286 -17.25 -13.90 14.22
N GLY A 287 -17.01 -12.67 13.72
CA GLY A 287 -17.53 -11.45 14.35
C GLY A 287 -19.06 -11.36 14.27
N GLU A 288 -19.62 -10.53 15.11
CA GLU A 288 -21.07 -10.33 15.24
C GLU A 288 -21.72 -9.87 13.93
N ASP A 289 -21.02 -9.00 13.18
CA ASP A 289 -21.51 -8.37 11.94
C ASP A 289 -21.18 -9.16 10.67
N ALA A 290 -20.44 -10.28 10.79
CA ALA A 290 -20.06 -11.10 9.65
C ALA A 290 -21.28 -11.74 8.97
N ARG A 291 -21.28 -11.75 7.63
CA ARG A 291 -22.31 -12.36 6.78
C ARG A 291 -21.73 -13.33 5.75
N ASP A 292 -20.46 -13.24 5.45
CA ASP A 292 -19.72 -13.99 4.47
C ASP A 292 -18.83 -15.06 5.13
N PHE A 293 -19.50 -16.11 5.68
CA PHE A 293 -18.82 -17.20 6.40
C PHE A 293 -18.04 -18.08 5.42
N ASP A 294 -16.76 -17.87 5.31
CA ASP A 294 -15.84 -18.63 4.45
C ASP A 294 -15.55 -20.04 4.99
N ASP A 295 -15.48 -20.19 6.32
CA ASP A 295 -15.00 -21.41 6.98
C ASP A 295 -15.95 -21.93 8.04
N ALA A 296 -15.97 -23.27 8.17
CA ALA A 296 -16.58 -23.98 9.27
C ALA A 296 -15.62 -25.05 9.74
N VAL A 297 -15.56 -25.27 11.04
CA VAL A 297 -14.63 -26.18 11.67
C VAL A 297 -15.33 -27.30 12.44
N TYR A 298 -14.72 -28.49 12.42
CA TYR A 298 -15.08 -29.63 13.22
C TYR A 298 -13.82 -30.33 13.71
N CYS A 299 -13.81 -30.75 14.98
CA CYS A 299 -12.67 -31.41 15.58
C CYS A 299 -13.10 -32.60 16.41
N GLU A 300 -12.43 -33.75 16.24
CA GLU A 300 -12.57 -34.91 17.07
C GLU A 300 -11.22 -35.36 17.63
N GLU A 301 -11.24 -35.88 18.85
CA GLU A 301 -10.04 -36.42 19.49
C GLU A 301 -9.79 -37.84 18.99
N THR A 302 -8.51 -38.13 18.75
CA THR A 302 -8.04 -39.48 18.35
C THR A 302 -7.00 -39.98 19.36
N PRO A 303 -6.67 -41.27 19.39
CA PRO A 303 -5.64 -41.80 20.30
C PRO A 303 -4.29 -41.09 20.18
N GLU A 304 -3.94 -40.64 18.98
CA GLU A 304 -2.65 -39.99 18.66
C GLU A 304 -2.67 -38.46 18.69
N GLY A 305 -3.85 -37.86 18.82
CA GLY A 305 -4.02 -36.40 18.81
C GLY A 305 -5.44 -36.00 18.42
N TRP A 306 -5.58 -35.26 17.30
CA TRP A 306 -6.86 -34.73 16.82
C TRP A 306 -7.02 -34.95 15.30
N ARG A 307 -8.24 -35.13 14.88
CA ARG A 307 -8.65 -34.99 13.49
C ARG A 307 -9.38 -33.65 13.36
N LEU A 308 -8.82 -32.74 12.58
CA LEU A 308 -9.37 -31.44 12.29
C LEU A 308 -9.93 -31.39 10.87
N LEU A 309 -11.20 -31.09 10.71
CA LEU A 309 -11.84 -30.82 9.45
C LEU A 309 -12.08 -29.32 9.32
N VAL A 310 -11.46 -28.71 8.30
CA VAL A 310 -11.68 -27.31 7.93
C VAL A 310 -12.44 -27.30 6.61
N ALA A 311 -13.71 -26.96 6.67
CA ALA A 311 -14.61 -26.90 5.54
C ALA A 311 -14.70 -25.47 5.01
N ILE A 312 -14.20 -25.25 3.80
CA ILE A 312 -14.16 -23.92 3.19
C ILE A 312 -15.21 -23.83 2.08
N ALA A 313 -15.93 -22.71 2.01
CA ALA A 313 -16.92 -22.44 0.99
C ALA A 313 -16.40 -22.73 -0.42
N ASP A 314 -17.12 -23.57 -1.17
CA ASP A 314 -16.71 -23.97 -2.53
C ASP A 314 -17.10 -22.91 -3.58
N VAL A 315 -16.55 -21.71 -3.45
CA VAL A 315 -16.78 -20.59 -4.38
C VAL A 315 -16.44 -21.00 -5.82
N SER A 316 -15.42 -21.82 -6.00
CA SER A 316 -14.98 -22.31 -7.32
C SER A 316 -16.00 -23.19 -8.06
N HIS A 317 -17.08 -23.61 -7.39
CA HIS A 317 -18.21 -24.29 -8.02
C HIS A 317 -19.07 -23.32 -8.82
N TYR A 318 -19.27 -22.13 -8.28
CA TYR A 318 -20.12 -21.09 -8.84
C TYR A 318 -19.33 -20.13 -9.75
N VAL A 319 -18.21 -19.63 -9.27
CA VAL A 319 -17.34 -18.70 -10.01
C VAL A 319 -16.36 -19.49 -10.86
N ARG A 320 -16.75 -19.73 -12.12
CA ARG A 320 -15.96 -20.54 -13.06
C ARG A 320 -14.95 -19.68 -13.81
N PRO A 321 -13.76 -20.24 -14.16
CA PRO A 321 -12.77 -19.51 -14.93
C PRO A 321 -13.31 -18.93 -16.23
N GLY A 322 -13.02 -17.66 -16.50
CA GLY A 322 -13.36 -16.96 -17.74
C GLY A 322 -14.82 -16.46 -17.83
N THR A 323 -15.62 -16.60 -16.78
CA THR A 323 -16.97 -16.01 -16.73
C THR A 323 -16.90 -14.54 -16.30
N SER A 324 -18.02 -13.81 -16.40
CA SER A 324 -18.07 -12.42 -15.95
C SER A 324 -17.86 -12.30 -14.44
N LEU A 325 -18.38 -13.23 -13.65
CA LEU A 325 -18.12 -13.34 -12.22
C LEU A 325 -16.60 -13.48 -11.93
N ASP A 326 -15.90 -14.30 -12.71
CA ASP A 326 -14.46 -14.50 -12.55
C ASP A 326 -13.66 -13.25 -12.94
N ARG A 327 -14.03 -12.57 -14.02
CA ARG A 327 -13.37 -11.33 -14.44
C ARG A 327 -13.49 -10.23 -13.39
N ASP A 328 -14.69 -10.01 -12.85
CA ASP A 328 -14.88 -9.01 -11.80
C ASP A 328 -14.17 -9.42 -10.50
N ALA A 329 -14.23 -10.71 -10.12
CA ALA A 329 -13.49 -11.21 -8.96
C ALA A 329 -11.98 -11.01 -9.11
N GLN A 330 -11.43 -11.24 -10.30
CA GLN A 330 -10.01 -11.01 -10.59
C GLN A 330 -9.64 -9.53 -10.51
N LYS A 331 -10.47 -8.63 -11.06
CA LYS A 331 -10.27 -7.17 -11.02
C LYS A 331 -10.32 -6.61 -9.60
N ARG A 332 -11.23 -7.12 -8.77
CA ARG A 332 -11.34 -6.76 -7.36
C ARG A 332 -10.23 -7.38 -6.53
N ALA A 333 -9.95 -8.65 -6.78
CA ALA A 333 -8.97 -9.54 -6.16
C ALA A 333 -9.10 -9.73 -4.64
N THR A 334 -9.73 -8.78 -3.94
CA THR A 334 -10.08 -8.89 -2.51
C THR A 334 -11.31 -8.04 -2.19
N SER A 335 -12.06 -8.43 -1.17
CA SER A 335 -13.06 -7.54 -0.54
C SER A 335 -12.35 -6.41 0.19
N VAL A 336 -13.01 -5.25 0.28
CA VAL A 336 -12.49 -4.07 1.00
C VAL A 336 -13.42 -3.77 2.16
N TYR A 337 -12.90 -3.81 3.38
CA TYR A 337 -13.64 -3.57 4.60
C TYR A 337 -13.40 -2.13 5.07
N PHE A 338 -14.39 -1.29 4.88
CA PHE A 338 -14.43 0.05 5.45
C PHE A 338 -15.03 0.02 6.86
N PRO A 339 -14.79 1.02 7.70
CA PRO A 339 -15.32 1.03 9.06
C PRO A 339 -16.83 0.84 9.19
N SER A 340 -17.61 1.32 8.22
CA SER A 340 -19.08 1.26 8.22
C SER A 340 -19.68 0.39 7.13
N SER A 341 -18.88 -0.17 6.21
CA SER A 341 -19.40 -0.91 5.06
C SER A 341 -18.35 -1.81 4.41
N VAL A 342 -18.80 -2.69 3.52
CA VAL A 342 -17.92 -3.62 2.80
C VAL A 342 -18.16 -3.48 1.29
N VAL A 343 -17.06 -3.38 0.53
CA VAL A 343 -17.09 -3.55 -0.92
C VAL A 343 -16.65 -4.99 -1.21
N PRO A 344 -17.60 -5.91 -1.47
CA PRO A 344 -17.32 -7.33 -1.56
C PRO A 344 -16.63 -7.70 -2.88
N MET A 345 -15.80 -8.75 -2.88
CA MET A 345 -15.18 -9.31 -4.10
C MET A 345 -16.21 -9.95 -5.02
N LEU A 346 -17.25 -10.52 -4.47
CA LEU A 346 -18.34 -11.21 -5.19
C LEU A 346 -19.68 -10.55 -4.89
N PRO A 347 -20.68 -10.61 -5.81
CA PRO A 347 -22.03 -10.15 -5.53
C PRO A 347 -22.62 -10.81 -4.27
N GLU A 348 -23.43 -10.07 -3.51
CA GLU A 348 -23.97 -10.50 -2.21
C GLU A 348 -24.78 -11.81 -2.29
N LYS A 349 -25.44 -12.07 -3.43
CA LYS A 349 -26.11 -13.35 -3.67
C LYS A 349 -25.18 -14.55 -3.52
N LEU A 350 -23.89 -14.36 -3.81
CA LEU A 350 -22.85 -15.36 -3.61
C LEU A 350 -22.18 -15.20 -2.23
N SER A 351 -21.66 -14.01 -1.93
CA SER A 351 -20.83 -13.79 -0.72
C SER A 351 -21.63 -14.01 0.57
N ASN A 352 -22.85 -13.48 0.65
CA ASN A 352 -23.71 -13.61 1.83
C ASN A 352 -24.73 -14.75 1.71
N GLY A 353 -24.96 -15.23 0.47
CA GLY A 353 -25.98 -16.23 0.12
C GLY A 353 -25.41 -17.63 -0.09
N LEU A 354 -25.25 -18.03 -1.37
CA LEU A 354 -24.92 -19.40 -1.76
C LEU A 354 -23.58 -19.92 -1.25
N CYS A 355 -22.57 -19.04 -1.17
CA CYS A 355 -21.24 -19.44 -0.72
C CYS A 355 -21.12 -19.40 0.80
N SER A 356 -21.75 -18.42 1.46
CA SER A 356 -21.67 -18.27 2.91
C SER A 356 -22.20 -19.51 3.65
N LEU A 357 -21.39 -20.04 4.58
CA LEU A 357 -21.70 -21.25 5.36
C LEU A 357 -22.74 -20.98 6.45
N ASN A 358 -23.87 -20.42 6.04
CA ASN A 358 -24.99 -20.06 6.91
C ASN A 358 -25.50 -21.27 7.68
N PRO A 359 -25.96 -21.11 8.94
CA PRO A 359 -26.46 -22.20 9.76
C PRO A 359 -27.80 -22.72 9.24
N GLY A 360 -28.05 -24.01 9.46
CA GLY A 360 -29.34 -24.64 9.17
C GLY A 360 -29.62 -24.88 7.69
N VAL A 361 -28.60 -24.77 6.82
CA VAL A 361 -28.73 -25.03 5.38
C VAL A 361 -27.53 -25.78 4.84
N ASP A 362 -27.75 -26.60 3.81
CA ASP A 362 -26.68 -27.32 3.14
C ASP A 362 -25.79 -26.36 2.34
N ARG A 363 -24.48 -26.55 2.42
CA ARG A 363 -23.50 -25.76 1.70
C ARG A 363 -22.42 -26.62 1.07
N LEU A 364 -22.01 -26.23 -0.14
CA LEU A 364 -20.92 -26.87 -0.85
C LEU A 364 -19.59 -26.39 -0.31
N THR A 365 -18.70 -27.33 0.00
CA THR A 365 -17.37 -27.03 0.56
C THR A 365 -16.26 -27.80 -0.14
N LEU A 366 -15.05 -27.29 0.03
CA LEU A 366 -13.80 -28.01 -0.18
C LEU A 366 -13.15 -28.18 1.20
N VAL A 367 -13.03 -29.43 1.64
CA VAL A 367 -12.59 -29.75 2.99
C VAL A 367 -11.11 -30.07 2.99
N CYS A 368 -10.39 -29.49 3.94
CA CYS A 368 -9.09 -29.96 4.42
C CYS A 368 -9.34 -30.83 5.66
N ASP A 369 -9.02 -32.12 5.58
CA ASP A 369 -9.16 -33.11 6.64
C ASP A 369 -7.75 -33.51 7.09
N ALA A 370 -7.33 -33.05 8.27
CA ALA A 370 -5.97 -33.13 8.76
C ALA A 370 -5.88 -33.90 10.10
N LEU A 371 -4.87 -34.76 10.24
CA LEU A 371 -4.49 -35.39 11.48
C LEU A 371 -3.36 -34.61 12.15
N VAL A 372 -3.59 -34.16 13.37
CA VAL A 372 -2.63 -33.39 14.16
C VAL A 372 -2.26 -34.22 15.39
N ASN A 373 -0.97 -34.46 15.59
CA ASN A 373 -0.48 -35.22 16.74
C ASN A 373 -0.45 -34.35 18.03
N ARG A 374 -0.11 -34.98 19.17
CA ARG A 374 -0.02 -34.33 20.47
C ARG A 374 1.10 -33.28 20.59
N LYS A 375 1.96 -33.16 19.58
CA LYS A 375 2.98 -32.11 19.47
C LYS A 375 2.57 -30.93 18.56
N GLY A 376 1.36 -30.96 18.02
CA GLY A 376 0.87 -29.92 17.08
C GLY A 376 1.41 -30.07 15.66
N GLU A 377 1.96 -31.23 15.31
CA GLU A 377 2.46 -31.51 13.94
C GLU A 377 1.36 -32.16 13.12
N THR A 378 1.12 -31.66 11.90
CA THR A 378 0.23 -32.31 10.95
C THR A 378 0.92 -33.55 10.33
N THR A 379 0.42 -34.72 10.68
CA THR A 379 1.02 -36.00 10.26
C THR A 379 0.46 -36.52 8.93
N ALA A 380 -0.81 -36.23 8.64
CA ALA A 380 -1.47 -36.56 7.39
C ALA A 380 -2.58 -35.58 7.08
N TYR A 381 -2.90 -35.42 5.81
CA TYR A 381 -4.04 -34.60 5.37
C TYR A 381 -4.55 -35.07 4.01
N GLN A 382 -5.81 -34.73 3.73
CA GLN A 382 -6.45 -34.92 2.43
C GLN A 382 -7.40 -33.81 2.12
N PHE A 383 -7.68 -33.63 0.81
CA PHE A 383 -8.67 -32.65 0.32
C PHE A 383 -9.75 -33.38 -0.45
N TYR A 384 -10.99 -32.98 -0.26
CA TYR A 384 -12.13 -33.50 -1.05
C TYR A 384 -13.30 -32.50 -1.06
N PRO A 385 -14.10 -32.47 -2.15
CA PRO A 385 -15.36 -31.74 -2.16
C PRO A 385 -16.37 -32.41 -1.24
N ALA A 386 -17.06 -31.64 -0.43
CA ALA A 386 -18.10 -32.12 0.49
C ALA A 386 -19.34 -31.25 0.46
N VAL A 387 -20.40 -31.75 1.10
CA VAL A 387 -21.53 -30.97 1.55
C VAL A 387 -21.56 -31.00 3.07
N ILE A 388 -21.77 -29.85 3.68
CA ILE A 388 -21.92 -29.70 5.13
C ILE A 388 -23.24 -29.02 5.46
N HIS A 389 -23.66 -29.19 6.70
CA HIS A 389 -24.73 -28.47 7.31
C HIS A 389 -24.18 -27.77 8.57
N SER A 390 -24.07 -26.42 8.54
CA SER A 390 -23.58 -25.72 9.73
C SER A 390 -24.60 -25.81 10.86
N HIS A 391 -24.16 -26.38 11.99
CA HIS A 391 -25.00 -26.60 13.17
C HIS A 391 -25.00 -25.41 14.15
N GLY A 392 -24.26 -24.35 13.85
CA GLY A 392 -24.23 -23.14 14.67
C GLY A 392 -23.40 -22.04 14.04
N ARG A 393 -23.98 -20.84 13.99
CA ARG A 393 -23.24 -19.59 13.83
C ARG A 393 -22.91 -19.07 15.20
N LEU A 394 -21.65 -19.13 15.58
CA LEU A 394 -21.13 -18.64 16.86
C LEU A 394 -20.32 -17.36 16.65
N THR A 395 -20.21 -16.54 17.69
CA THR A 395 -19.38 -15.36 17.66
C THR A 395 -18.16 -15.55 18.55
N TYR A 396 -17.07 -14.84 18.23
CA TYR A 396 -15.85 -14.91 19.06
C TYR A 396 -16.12 -14.56 20.51
N THR A 397 -16.95 -13.56 20.77
CA THR A 397 -17.33 -13.14 22.13
C THR A 397 -18.08 -14.23 22.86
N ALA A 398 -19.09 -14.86 22.21
CA ALA A 398 -19.88 -15.92 22.84
C ALA A 398 -19.04 -17.18 23.12
N VAL A 399 -18.16 -17.56 22.18
CA VAL A 399 -17.26 -18.71 22.36
C VAL A 399 -16.29 -18.45 23.49
N TRP A 400 -15.69 -17.28 23.55
CA TRP A 400 -14.77 -16.94 24.63
C TRP A 400 -15.45 -16.92 26.01
N SER A 401 -16.60 -16.26 26.12
CA SER A 401 -17.42 -16.25 27.32
C SER A 401 -17.79 -17.67 27.78
N ALA A 402 -18.16 -18.55 26.87
CA ALA A 402 -18.47 -19.96 27.19
C ALA A 402 -17.25 -20.74 27.68
N LEU A 403 -16.07 -20.53 27.06
CA LEU A 403 -14.84 -21.19 27.49
C LEU A 403 -14.36 -20.69 28.87
N GLN A 404 -14.67 -19.45 29.21
CA GLN A 404 -14.46 -18.90 30.56
C GLN A 404 -15.49 -19.41 31.62
N GLY A 405 -16.54 -20.11 31.16
CA GLY A 405 -17.58 -20.65 32.07
C GLY A 405 -18.67 -19.65 32.43
N GLU A 406 -18.76 -18.52 31.70
CA GLU A 406 -19.78 -17.50 31.95
C GLU A 406 -21.16 -17.97 31.49
N ALA A 407 -22.17 -17.71 32.29
CA ALA A 407 -23.52 -18.21 32.06
C ALA A 407 -24.15 -17.78 30.72
N TRP A 408 -23.86 -16.53 30.29
CA TRP A 408 -24.32 -16.03 29.01
C TRP A 408 -23.72 -16.81 27.84
N GLY A 409 -22.41 -16.99 27.83
CA GLY A 409 -21.70 -17.75 26.79
C GLY A 409 -22.15 -19.19 26.75
N LEU A 410 -22.24 -19.87 27.94
CA LEU A 410 -22.72 -21.25 28.05
C LEU A 410 -24.13 -21.43 27.47
N ASN A 411 -25.06 -20.50 27.76
CA ASN A 411 -26.40 -20.53 27.21
C ASN A 411 -26.39 -20.28 25.67
N THR A 412 -25.56 -19.38 25.18
CA THR A 412 -25.47 -19.03 23.75
C THR A 412 -24.93 -20.17 22.91
N VAL A 413 -23.82 -20.79 23.33
CA VAL A 413 -23.23 -21.90 22.58
C VAL A 413 -24.01 -23.21 22.76
N GLY A 414 -24.74 -23.34 23.86
CA GLY A 414 -25.61 -24.48 24.14
C GLY A 414 -24.91 -25.85 24.02
N PRO A 415 -25.46 -26.79 23.21
CA PRO A 415 -24.88 -28.13 23.06
C PRO A 415 -23.52 -28.17 22.37
N ARG A 416 -23.00 -27.05 21.83
CA ARG A 416 -21.72 -26.99 21.11
C ARG A 416 -20.48 -26.87 22.04
N LEU A 417 -20.68 -26.73 23.31
CA LEU A 417 -19.60 -26.56 24.29
C LEU A 417 -18.55 -27.69 24.22
N GLY A 418 -19.01 -28.92 23.97
CA GLY A 418 -18.11 -30.09 23.86
C GLY A 418 -17.16 -29.97 22.65
N GLU A 419 -17.67 -29.54 21.51
CA GLU A 419 -16.91 -29.30 20.28
C GLU A 419 -15.90 -28.16 20.50
N LEU A 420 -16.31 -27.06 21.12
CA LEU A 420 -15.47 -25.91 21.44
C LEU A 420 -14.32 -26.25 22.38
N LYS A 421 -14.56 -27.06 23.41
CA LYS A 421 -13.51 -27.54 24.31
C LYS A 421 -12.47 -28.42 23.57
N ARG A 422 -12.88 -29.24 22.61
CA ARG A 422 -11.94 -30.01 21.79
C ARG A 422 -11.10 -29.12 20.87
N LEU A 423 -11.72 -28.12 20.24
CA LEU A 423 -11.00 -27.12 19.47
C LEU A 423 -10.01 -26.32 20.32
N TYR A 424 -10.40 -25.96 21.54
CA TYR A 424 -9.50 -25.27 22.48
C TYR A 424 -8.30 -26.12 22.86
N ALA A 425 -8.53 -27.41 23.17
CA ALA A 425 -7.43 -28.35 23.47
C ALA A 425 -6.47 -28.54 22.28
N LEU A 426 -6.99 -28.57 21.06
CA LEU A 426 -6.17 -28.60 19.84
C LEU A 426 -5.37 -27.29 19.69
N TYR A 427 -6.02 -26.13 19.93
CA TYR A 427 -5.38 -24.82 19.87
C TYR A 427 -4.17 -24.72 20.81
N ASP A 428 -4.31 -25.18 22.07
CA ASP A 428 -3.20 -25.16 23.05
C ASP A 428 -1.95 -25.86 22.49
N VAL A 429 -2.13 -27.00 21.84
CA VAL A 429 -1.03 -27.77 21.25
C VAL A 429 -0.43 -27.08 20.02
N LEU A 430 -1.29 -26.51 19.16
CA LEU A 430 -0.85 -25.75 17.96
C LEU A 430 -0.09 -24.50 18.36
N ARG A 431 -0.54 -23.80 19.42
CA ARG A 431 0.13 -22.61 19.96
C ARG A 431 1.51 -22.96 20.54
N ALA A 432 1.63 -24.09 21.27
CA ALA A 432 2.92 -24.57 21.74
C ALA A 432 3.88 -24.83 20.57
N ALA A 433 3.41 -25.53 19.54
CA ALA A 433 4.20 -25.79 18.32
C ALA A 433 4.57 -24.48 17.57
N ARG A 434 3.70 -23.47 17.59
CA ARG A 434 3.98 -22.12 17.03
C ARG A 434 5.15 -21.46 17.77
N SER A 435 5.16 -21.54 19.10
CA SER A 435 6.25 -21.00 19.92
C SER A 435 7.57 -21.75 19.68
N GLU A 436 7.53 -23.08 19.59
CA GLU A 436 8.71 -23.91 19.32
C GLU A 436 9.36 -23.59 17.97
N ARG A 437 8.58 -23.31 16.91
CA ARG A 437 9.13 -22.89 15.62
C ARG A 437 9.54 -21.42 15.55
N HIS A 438 9.39 -20.66 16.65
CA HIS A 438 9.73 -19.24 16.74
C HIS A 438 8.98 -18.36 15.73
N ALA A 439 7.71 -18.61 15.51
CA ALA A 439 6.87 -17.72 14.73
C ALA A 439 6.79 -16.36 15.44
N LEU A 440 6.83 -15.29 14.63
CA LEU A 440 6.76 -13.92 15.17
C LEU A 440 5.31 -13.59 15.53
N ASP A 441 5.06 -13.36 16.79
CA ASP A 441 3.73 -13.08 17.33
C ASP A 441 3.66 -11.63 17.82
N PHE A 442 3.25 -10.73 16.91
CA PHE A 442 3.08 -9.31 17.23
C PHE A 442 1.70 -9.08 17.83
N GLU A 443 1.63 -8.46 18.97
CA GLU A 443 0.38 -7.91 19.51
C GLU A 443 0.14 -6.53 18.88
N THR A 444 -0.50 -6.50 17.71
CA THR A 444 -0.85 -5.24 17.04
C THR A 444 -2.28 -4.84 17.43
N GLU A 445 -2.42 -3.60 17.87
CA GLU A 445 -3.72 -3.01 18.16
C GLU A 445 -4.42 -2.59 16.86
N GLU A 446 -5.62 -3.09 16.63
CA GLU A 446 -6.48 -2.68 15.53
C GLU A 446 -7.57 -1.73 16.04
N SER A 447 -7.60 -0.51 15.49
CA SER A 447 -8.62 0.48 15.86
C SER A 447 -9.94 0.14 15.18
N ALA A 448 -11.02 0.14 15.93
CA ALA A 448 -12.39 0.12 15.42
C ALA A 448 -13.11 1.43 15.78
N ALA A 449 -14.02 1.86 14.91
CA ALA A 449 -14.89 3.01 15.14
C ALA A 449 -16.23 2.53 15.68
N ASP A 450 -16.74 3.23 16.68
CA ASP A 450 -18.06 3.00 17.27
C ASP A 450 -19.07 3.97 16.64
N PHE A 451 -20.17 3.44 16.17
CA PHE A 451 -21.24 4.21 15.55
C PHE A 451 -22.52 4.12 16.37
N ALA A 452 -23.22 5.24 16.50
CA ALA A 452 -24.59 5.28 16.99
C ALA A 452 -25.55 4.71 15.93
N ALA A 453 -26.80 4.49 16.33
CA ALA A 453 -27.81 3.92 15.45
C ALA A 453 -28.14 4.79 14.21
N ASP A 454 -27.90 6.08 14.28
CA ASP A 454 -28.04 7.05 13.19
C ASP A 454 -26.78 7.20 12.31
N GLY A 455 -25.72 6.45 12.64
CA GLY A 455 -24.45 6.45 11.90
C GLY A 455 -23.43 7.52 12.40
N GLU A 456 -23.75 8.27 13.45
CA GLU A 456 -22.80 9.20 14.05
C GLU A 456 -21.67 8.44 14.78
N ILE A 457 -20.44 8.97 14.72
CA ILE A 457 -19.28 8.36 15.39
C ILE A 457 -19.32 8.76 16.85
N ILE A 458 -19.39 7.76 17.74
CA ILE A 458 -19.43 7.97 19.20
C ILE A 458 -18.11 7.67 19.88
N GLY A 459 -17.17 7.00 19.22
CA GLY A 459 -15.87 6.68 19.78
C GLY A 459 -14.99 5.81 18.91
N PHE A 460 -13.84 5.47 19.50
CA PHE A 460 -12.90 4.50 18.95
C PHE A 460 -12.39 3.61 20.07
N HIS A 461 -12.29 2.34 19.78
CA HIS A 461 -11.69 1.36 20.69
C HIS A 461 -10.66 0.49 19.98
N VAL A 462 -9.83 -0.19 20.74
CA VAL A 462 -8.98 -1.27 20.24
C VAL A 462 -9.84 -2.52 20.17
N ARG A 463 -9.85 -3.19 19.02
CA ARG A 463 -10.61 -4.42 18.81
C ARG A 463 -10.05 -5.53 19.69
N ASP A 464 -10.92 -6.15 20.48
CA ASP A 464 -10.55 -7.28 21.33
C ASP A 464 -10.13 -8.50 20.49
N HIS A 465 -8.96 -9.03 20.78
CA HIS A 465 -8.42 -10.25 20.17
C HIS A 465 -8.20 -11.32 21.23
N ASN A 466 -9.23 -12.12 21.46
CA ASN A 466 -9.23 -13.19 22.48
C ASN A 466 -8.85 -14.57 21.89
N ASP A 467 -8.76 -15.58 22.74
CA ASP A 467 -8.35 -16.91 22.28
C ASP A 467 -9.37 -17.58 21.35
N ALA A 468 -10.63 -17.18 21.31
CA ALA A 468 -11.58 -17.70 20.33
C ALA A 468 -11.17 -17.29 18.90
N HIS A 469 -10.61 -16.08 18.70
CA HIS A 469 -10.02 -15.67 17.42
C HIS A 469 -8.81 -16.57 17.08
N ARG A 470 -7.93 -16.78 18.06
CA ARG A 470 -6.71 -17.57 17.88
C ARG A 470 -6.98 -19.05 17.58
N ILE A 471 -8.06 -19.63 18.12
CA ILE A 471 -8.51 -20.99 17.78
C ILE A 471 -8.74 -21.10 16.28
N ILE A 472 -9.51 -20.18 15.71
CA ILE A 472 -9.82 -20.18 14.26
C ILE A 472 -8.57 -19.89 13.44
N GLU A 473 -7.75 -18.93 13.84
CA GLU A 473 -6.48 -18.63 13.18
C GLU A 473 -5.59 -19.88 13.05
N GLU A 474 -5.39 -20.63 14.14
CA GLU A 474 -4.54 -21.83 14.10
C GLU A 474 -5.17 -22.93 13.22
N CYS A 475 -6.50 -23.12 13.27
CA CYS A 475 -7.18 -24.04 12.36
C CYS A 475 -6.97 -23.64 10.89
N MET A 476 -7.07 -22.35 10.58
CA MET A 476 -6.85 -21.80 9.24
C MET A 476 -5.38 -21.93 8.82
N LEU A 477 -4.43 -21.72 9.72
CA LEU A 477 -3.01 -21.94 9.46
C LEU A 477 -2.71 -23.40 9.07
N VAL A 478 -3.27 -24.37 9.79
CA VAL A 478 -3.15 -25.80 9.44
C VAL A 478 -3.63 -26.05 8.03
N ALA A 479 -4.84 -25.62 7.68
CA ALA A 479 -5.43 -25.82 6.35
C ALA A 479 -4.61 -25.13 5.24
N ASN A 480 -4.16 -23.89 5.47
CA ASN A 480 -3.35 -23.12 4.52
C ASN A 480 -1.98 -23.80 4.24
N VAL A 481 -1.33 -24.30 5.29
CA VAL A 481 -0.05 -25.05 5.15
C VAL A 481 -0.26 -26.37 4.41
N CYS A 482 -1.29 -27.13 4.76
CA CYS A 482 -1.65 -28.36 4.06
C CYS A 482 -1.91 -28.12 2.57
N ALA A 483 -2.63 -27.04 2.22
CA ALA A 483 -2.94 -26.69 0.84
C ALA A 483 -1.68 -26.30 0.04
N ALA A 484 -0.77 -25.54 0.65
CA ALA A 484 0.51 -25.20 0.05
C ALA A 484 1.36 -26.48 -0.21
N GLN A 485 1.50 -27.33 0.80
CA GLN A 485 2.24 -28.59 0.69
C GLN A 485 1.61 -29.54 -0.35
N PHE A 486 0.27 -29.61 -0.42
CA PHE A 486 -0.44 -30.42 -1.40
C PHE A 486 -0.13 -29.98 -2.83
N ALA A 487 -0.15 -28.68 -3.10
CA ALA A 487 0.20 -28.15 -4.42
C ALA A 487 1.66 -28.48 -4.79
N ILE A 488 2.60 -28.31 -3.85
CA ILE A 488 4.03 -28.63 -4.03
C ILE A 488 4.23 -30.14 -4.31
N ALA A 489 3.65 -30.99 -3.46
CA ALA A 489 3.77 -32.45 -3.60
C ALA A 489 3.23 -32.96 -4.96
N LYS A 490 2.21 -32.28 -5.50
CA LYS A 490 1.63 -32.59 -6.83
C LYS A 490 2.28 -31.80 -7.96
N LYS A 491 3.34 -31.03 -7.69
CA LYS A 491 4.09 -30.24 -8.69
C LYS A 491 3.17 -29.29 -9.51
N GLN A 492 2.16 -28.71 -8.86
CA GLN A 492 1.28 -27.73 -9.48
C GLN A 492 1.71 -26.32 -9.10
N THR A 493 1.67 -25.42 -10.09
CA THR A 493 1.92 -24.00 -9.86
C THR A 493 0.68 -23.37 -9.20
N THR A 494 0.88 -22.56 -8.19
CA THR A 494 -0.14 -21.76 -7.51
C THR A 494 0.48 -20.46 -6.99
N LEU A 495 -0.32 -19.58 -6.37
CA LEU A 495 0.20 -18.45 -5.63
C LEU A 495 0.49 -18.88 -4.19
N PHE A 496 1.73 -18.67 -3.78
CA PHE A 496 2.13 -18.76 -2.38
C PHE A 496 2.02 -17.38 -1.73
N ARG A 497 1.68 -17.37 -0.44
CA ARG A 497 1.79 -16.18 0.41
C ARG A 497 3.18 -16.22 1.03
N VAL A 498 4.06 -15.39 0.52
CA VAL A 498 5.46 -15.40 0.92
C VAL A 498 5.83 -14.19 1.75
N HIS A 499 6.80 -14.36 2.62
CA HIS A 499 7.32 -13.31 3.48
C HIS A 499 8.84 -13.47 3.61
N GLY A 500 9.58 -12.50 3.07
CA GLY A 500 11.04 -12.52 3.09
C GLY A 500 11.63 -12.13 4.45
N GLU A 501 12.89 -12.43 4.64
CA GLU A 501 13.65 -11.96 5.80
C GLU A 501 13.84 -10.44 5.78
N PRO A 502 13.98 -9.78 6.95
CA PRO A 502 14.30 -8.37 7.03
C PRO A 502 15.62 -8.01 6.35
N GLU A 503 15.67 -6.85 5.73
CA GLU A 503 16.90 -6.33 5.13
C GLU A 503 17.95 -5.95 6.20
N GLN A 504 19.23 -6.22 5.91
CA GLN A 504 20.32 -5.97 6.84
C GLN A 504 20.43 -4.50 7.27
N THR A 505 20.14 -3.58 6.38
CA THR A 505 20.10 -2.14 6.67
C THR A 505 19.08 -1.81 7.75
N LYS A 506 17.84 -2.28 7.60
CA LYS A 506 16.77 -2.10 8.59
C LYS A 506 17.06 -2.77 9.93
N LEU A 507 17.74 -3.92 9.91
CA LEU A 507 18.18 -4.59 11.14
C LEU A 507 19.25 -3.77 11.88
N ASN A 508 20.12 -3.07 11.16
CA ASN A 508 21.11 -2.20 11.77
C ASN A 508 20.46 -0.96 12.39
N ASP A 509 19.47 -0.38 11.72
CA ASP A 509 18.68 0.72 12.27
C ASP A 509 17.93 0.29 13.53
N LEU A 510 17.31 -0.89 13.53
CA LEU A 510 16.64 -1.47 14.70
C LEU A 510 17.61 -1.66 15.87
N LYS A 511 18.84 -2.14 15.62
CA LYS A 511 19.87 -2.27 16.67
C LYS A 511 20.17 -0.94 17.33
N SER A 512 20.27 0.13 16.54
CA SER A 512 20.55 1.47 17.04
C SER A 512 19.41 1.97 17.92
N ILE A 513 18.16 1.78 17.48
CA ILE A 513 16.95 2.16 18.23
C ILE A 513 16.91 1.40 19.57
N LEU A 514 17.01 0.07 19.55
CA LEU A 514 16.91 -0.76 20.74
C LEU A 514 18.05 -0.50 21.74
N ALA A 515 19.25 -0.19 21.25
CA ALA A 515 20.38 0.19 22.10
C ALA A 515 20.09 1.47 22.92
N GLY A 516 19.31 2.41 22.38
CA GLY A 516 18.83 3.59 23.09
C GLY A 516 17.94 3.24 24.30
N PHE A 517 17.33 2.05 24.30
CA PHE A 517 16.50 1.52 25.41
C PHE A 517 17.24 0.48 26.27
N GLY A 518 18.55 0.33 26.09
CA GLY A 518 19.37 -0.64 26.82
C GLY A 518 19.16 -2.10 26.36
N ILE A 519 18.46 -2.31 25.25
CA ILE A 519 18.24 -3.63 24.65
C ILE A 519 19.29 -3.88 23.58
N SER A 520 20.05 -4.96 23.72
CA SER A 520 21.05 -5.33 22.71
C SER A 520 20.86 -6.75 22.24
N PHE A 521 20.97 -6.98 20.94
CA PHE A 521 21.00 -8.30 20.35
C PHE A 521 22.18 -8.45 19.36
N LYS A 522 22.69 -9.65 19.28
CA LYS A 522 23.81 -9.97 18.37
C LYS A 522 23.31 -10.97 17.34
N LEU A 523 23.63 -10.73 16.09
CA LEU A 523 23.50 -11.71 15.03
C LEU A 523 24.88 -12.33 14.79
N LYS A 524 25.01 -13.62 15.01
CA LYS A 524 26.25 -14.34 14.76
C LYS A 524 26.17 -15.01 13.38
N GLY A 525 26.70 -14.34 12.35
CA GLY A 525 26.82 -14.92 11.00
C GLY A 525 25.48 -15.33 10.37
N SER A 526 25.36 -16.58 9.93
CA SER A 526 24.18 -17.17 9.29
C SER A 526 23.18 -17.81 10.26
N GLU A 527 23.16 -17.39 11.54
CA GLU A 527 22.19 -17.88 12.52
C GLU A 527 20.76 -17.51 12.08
N ASN A 528 19.84 -18.43 12.34
CA ASN A 528 18.43 -18.16 12.11
C ASN A 528 17.97 -16.92 12.88
N LEU A 529 17.52 -15.90 12.17
CA LEU A 529 17.12 -14.60 12.72
C LEU A 529 15.80 -14.70 13.52
N ALA A 530 14.93 -15.65 13.19
CA ALA A 530 13.60 -15.75 13.78
C ALA A 530 13.61 -15.96 15.30
N PRO A 531 14.42 -16.84 15.90
CA PRO A 531 14.48 -16.98 17.35
C PRO A 531 14.89 -15.68 18.07
N VAL A 532 15.80 -14.91 17.45
CA VAL A 532 16.28 -13.65 18.03
C VAL A 532 15.16 -12.62 18.03
N LEU A 533 14.43 -12.52 16.92
CA LEU A 533 13.32 -11.57 16.81
C LEU A 533 12.12 -11.99 17.66
N ALA A 534 11.78 -13.27 17.72
CA ALA A 534 10.73 -13.78 18.58
C ALA A 534 11.00 -13.43 20.05
N LYS A 535 12.25 -13.62 20.50
CA LYS A 535 12.66 -13.21 21.84
C LYS A 535 12.56 -11.70 22.05
N LEU A 536 12.98 -10.89 21.08
CA LEU A 536 12.88 -9.43 21.18
C LEU A 536 11.42 -8.97 21.27
N ILE A 537 10.51 -9.60 20.54
CA ILE A 537 9.07 -9.31 20.61
C ILE A 537 8.54 -9.63 22.01
N GLU A 538 8.89 -10.77 22.56
CA GLU A 538 8.50 -11.14 23.93
C GLU A 538 9.09 -10.20 24.98
N ASP A 539 10.39 -9.87 24.88
CA ASP A 539 11.09 -8.95 25.79
C ASP A 539 10.56 -7.49 25.71
N THR A 540 9.79 -7.15 24.68
CA THR A 540 9.21 -5.82 24.46
C THR A 540 7.68 -5.80 24.48
N LYS A 541 7.05 -6.86 24.99
CA LYS A 541 5.59 -7.03 25.00
C LYS A 541 4.84 -5.90 25.71
N ASP A 542 5.44 -5.34 26.76
CA ASP A 542 4.93 -4.19 27.50
C ASP A 542 5.24 -2.82 26.87
N LYS A 543 5.85 -2.81 25.66
CA LYS A 543 6.30 -1.61 24.94
C LYS A 543 5.82 -1.60 23.47
N PRO A 544 4.53 -1.30 23.21
CA PRO A 544 3.97 -1.36 21.85
C PRO A 544 4.73 -0.53 20.81
N TYR A 545 5.31 0.59 21.24
CA TYR A 545 6.14 1.43 20.37
C TYR A 545 7.43 0.76 19.90
N LEU A 546 8.05 -0.12 20.72
CA LEU A 546 9.21 -0.93 20.32
C LEU A 546 8.78 -2.10 19.42
N GLN A 547 7.66 -2.74 19.71
CA GLN A 547 7.08 -3.75 18.80
C GLN A 547 6.79 -3.15 17.42
N THR A 548 6.24 -1.93 17.37
CA THR A 548 6.06 -1.20 16.11
C THR A 548 7.40 -0.96 15.38
N ALA A 549 8.46 -0.62 16.12
CA ALA A 549 9.80 -0.46 15.52
C ALA A 549 10.33 -1.78 14.95
N ILE A 550 10.15 -2.90 15.66
CA ILE A 550 10.51 -4.24 15.15
C ILE A 550 9.68 -4.58 13.91
N LEU A 551 8.37 -4.37 13.94
CA LEU A 551 7.46 -4.65 12.82
C LEU A 551 7.83 -3.86 11.56
N ARG A 552 8.23 -2.60 11.69
CA ARG A 552 8.68 -1.74 10.57
C ARG A 552 9.94 -2.26 9.87
N THR A 553 10.71 -3.13 10.50
CA THR A 553 11.88 -3.75 9.85
C THR A 553 11.49 -4.92 8.96
N MET A 554 10.30 -5.52 9.19
CA MET A 554 9.83 -6.66 8.41
C MET A 554 9.53 -6.26 6.97
N GLN A 555 9.73 -7.18 6.06
CA GLN A 555 9.21 -7.08 4.71
C GLN A 555 7.68 -7.25 4.74
N ARG A 556 7.01 -6.78 3.71
CA ARG A 556 5.58 -7.07 3.55
C ARG A 556 5.41 -8.42 2.86
N ALA A 557 4.48 -9.21 3.36
CA ALA A 557 4.08 -10.44 2.67
C ALA A 557 3.44 -10.09 1.31
N CYS A 558 3.64 -10.97 0.32
CA CYS A 558 3.07 -10.81 -1.02
C CYS A 558 2.67 -12.16 -1.62
N TYR A 559 1.96 -12.12 -2.75
CA TYR A 559 1.61 -13.30 -3.52
C TYR A 559 2.56 -13.47 -4.69
N GLN A 560 3.13 -14.65 -4.85
CA GLN A 560 3.96 -15.00 -6.01
C GLN A 560 3.96 -16.51 -6.23
N PRO A 561 4.30 -16.99 -7.46
CA PRO A 561 4.36 -18.42 -7.76
C PRO A 561 5.62 -19.11 -7.22
N GLU A 562 6.67 -18.37 -6.89
CA GLU A 562 7.89 -18.90 -6.27
C GLU A 562 7.70 -19.00 -4.77
N ASN A 563 7.87 -20.22 -4.24
CA ASN A 563 7.86 -20.40 -2.79
C ASN A 563 9.23 -20.06 -2.19
N ILE A 564 9.30 -19.02 -1.37
CA ILE A 564 10.47 -18.65 -0.56
C ILE A 564 10.21 -18.84 0.95
N GLY A 565 9.08 -19.46 1.30
CA GLY A 565 8.63 -19.59 2.67
C GLY A 565 7.94 -18.35 3.22
N HIS A 566 7.54 -18.42 4.47
CA HIS A 566 6.91 -17.32 5.19
C HIS A 566 7.66 -17.03 6.49
N PHE A 567 8.59 -16.10 6.46
CA PHE A 567 9.49 -15.79 7.58
C PHE A 567 8.75 -15.48 8.88
N GLY A 568 7.73 -14.64 8.84
CA GLY A 568 6.97 -14.27 10.07
C GLY A 568 6.27 -15.45 10.72
N LEU A 569 5.72 -16.40 9.95
CA LEU A 569 5.04 -17.60 10.46
C LEU A 569 5.97 -18.79 10.64
N GLN A 570 7.21 -18.71 10.17
CA GLN A 570 8.20 -19.79 10.19
C GLN A 570 7.70 -21.08 9.54
N TYR A 571 6.97 -20.94 8.42
CA TYR A 571 6.57 -22.05 7.58
C TYR A 571 7.41 -22.11 6.30
N PRO A 572 7.89 -23.31 5.89
CA PRO A 572 8.64 -23.48 4.66
C PRO A 572 7.79 -23.29 3.40
N ALA A 573 6.46 -23.40 3.54
CA ALA A 573 5.49 -23.13 2.48
C ALA A 573 4.17 -22.71 3.09
N TYR A 574 3.58 -21.66 2.53
CA TYR A 574 2.31 -21.13 2.99
C TYR A 574 1.51 -20.55 1.81
N ALA A 575 0.23 -20.84 1.75
CA ALA A 575 -0.67 -20.32 0.73
C ALA A 575 -2.05 -20.07 1.32
N HIS A 576 -2.73 -19.05 0.88
CA HIS A 576 -4.08 -18.77 1.32
C HIS A 576 -5.08 -19.68 0.63
N PHE A 577 -5.87 -20.39 1.43
CA PHE A 577 -6.86 -21.38 1.02
C PHE A 577 -8.24 -21.12 1.64
N THR A 578 -8.27 -20.47 2.80
CA THR A 578 -9.41 -20.49 3.73
C THR A 578 -10.43 -19.38 3.54
N SER A 579 -10.26 -18.45 2.59
CA SER A 579 -11.21 -17.35 2.40
C SER A 579 -11.48 -17.02 0.92
N PRO A 580 -12.02 -17.94 0.12
CA PRO A 580 -12.26 -17.74 -1.31
C PRO A 580 -13.45 -16.80 -1.63
N ILE A 581 -14.32 -16.48 -0.67
CA ILE A 581 -15.38 -15.49 -0.85
C ILE A 581 -14.78 -14.09 -0.98
N ARG A 582 -13.72 -13.81 -0.22
CA ARG A 582 -13.15 -12.48 -0.10
C ARG A 582 -11.71 -12.34 -0.60
N ARG A 583 -11.04 -13.42 -1.04
CA ARG A 583 -9.68 -13.37 -1.59
C ARG A 583 -9.55 -14.23 -2.85
N TYR A 584 -9.14 -13.61 -3.95
CA TYR A 584 -8.96 -14.29 -5.23
C TYR A 584 -7.83 -15.34 -5.25
N PRO A 585 -6.68 -15.17 -4.55
CA PRO A 585 -5.67 -16.22 -4.45
C PRO A 585 -6.20 -17.54 -3.88
N ASP A 586 -7.10 -17.49 -2.90
CA ASP A 586 -7.76 -18.65 -2.31
C ASP A 586 -8.63 -19.36 -3.36
N LEU A 587 -9.41 -18.62 -4.14
CA LEU A 587 -10.22 -19.15 -5.24
C LEU A 587 -9.34 -19.83 -6.30
N LEU A 588 -8.18 -19.26 -6.64
CA LEU A 588 -7.22 -19.86 -7.55
C LEU A 588 -6.65 -21.18 -6.99
N LEU A 589 -6.33 -21.21 -5.69
CA LEU A 589 -5.82 -22.43 -5.04
C LEU A 589 -6.91 -23.53 -4.97
N HIS A 590 -8.16 -23.18 -4.70
CA HIS A 590 -9.30 -24.11 -4.78
C HIS A 590 -9.40 -24.75 -6.17
N ARG A 591 -9.29 -23.97 -7.23
CA ARG A 591 -9.31 -24.47 -8.62
C ARG A 591 -8.10 -25.38 -8.91
N THR A 592 -6.94 -25.03 -8.38
CA THR A 592 -5.73 -25.84 -8.49
C THR A 592 -5.92 -27.19 -7.80
N ILE A 593 -6.41 -27.21 -6.54
CA ILE A 593 -6.67 -28.44 -5.78
C ILE A 593 -7.72 -29.31 -6.49
N LYS A 594 -8.84 -28.73 -6.96
CA LYS A 594 -9.83 -29.48 -7.73
C LYS A 594 -9.27 -30.03 -9.05
N GLY A 595 -8.38 -29.29 -9.70
CA GLY A 595 -7.65 -29.78 -10.85
C GLY A 595 -6.84 -31.03 -10.51
N ILE A 596 -6.08 -30.99 -9.41
CA ILE A 596 -5.31 -32.12 -8.91
C ILE A 596 -6.20 -33.35 -8.63
N LEU A 597 -7.30 -33.16 -7.91
CA LEU A 597 -8.25 -34.20 -7.57
C LEU A 597 -8.88 -34.83 -8.81
N SER A 598 -9.12 -34.01 -9.85
CA SER A 598 -9.65 -34.47 -11.15
C SER A 598 -8.57 -34.95 -12.13
N LYS A 599 -7.31 -35.05 -11.68
CA LYS A 599 -6.12 -35.43 -12.51
C LYS A 599 -5.91 -34.50 -13.72
N ARG A 600 -6.27 -33.21 -13.56
CA ARG A 600 -6.11 -32.13 -14.56
C ARG A 600 -5.21 -31.02 -14.03
N SER A 601 -4.42 -30.40 -14.90
CA SER A 601 -3.67 -29.20 -14.54
C SER A 601 -4.55 -27.99 -14.75
N TYR A 602 -4.64 -27.13 -13.76
CA TYR A 602 -5.28 -25.82 -13.87
C TYR A 602 -4.26 -24.76 -14.31
N THR A 603 -4.66 -23.92 -15.23
CA THR A 603 -3.91 -22.74 -15.64
C THR A 603 -4.92 -21.60 -15.74
N PRO A 604 -4.77 -20.54 -14.93
CA PRO A 604 -5.62 -19.37 -15.01
C PRO A 604 -5.32 -18.55 -16.27
N ALA A 605 -6.27 -17.73 -16.68
CA ALA A 605 -6.06 -16.65 -17.63
C ALA A 605 -6.02 -15.32 -16.91
N VAL A 606 -5.33 -14.32 -17.47
CA VAL A 606 -5.42 -12.91 -17.04
C VAL A 606 -6.30 -12.20 -18.04
N GLU A 607 -7.39 -11.64 -17.56
CA GLU A 607 -8.44 -11.03 -18.37
C GLU A 607 -8.24 -9.52 -18.60
N PHE A 608 -7.13 -8.93 -18.10
CA PHE A 608 -6.81 -7.51 -18.25
C PHE A 608 -5.58 -7.33 -19.12
N ASP A 609 -5.50 -6.20 -19.80
CA ASP A 609 -4.27 -5.77 -20.45
C ASP A 609 -3.29 -5.12 -19.45
N ASP A 610 -2.05 -4.89 -19.87
CA ASP A 610 -1.03 -4.29 -18.99
C ASP A 610 -1.32 -2.82 -18.68
N ALA A 611 -2.04 -2.12 -19.56
CA ALA A 611 -2.42 -0.73 -19.39
C ALA A 611 -3.44 -0.59 -18.24
N GLU A 612 -4.43 -1.50 -18.16
CA GLU A 612 -5.40 -1.50 -17.06
C GLU A 612 -4.73 -1.80 -15.70
N LEU A 613 -3.72 -2.68 -15.69
CA LEU A 613 -2.97 -3.01 -14.46
C LEU A 613 -2.10 -1.86 -13.99
N MET A 614 -1.59 -1.06 -14.91
CA MET A 614 -0.66 0.04 -14.61
C MET A 614 -1.38 1.36 -14.35
N THR A 615 -2.73 1.40 -14.37
CA THR A 615 -3.49 2.60 -14.07
C THR A 615 -3.63 2.85 -12.56
N GLY A 616 -3.64 4.10 -12.17
CA GLY A 616 -3.96 4.53 -10.83
C GLY A 616 -2.97 4.05 -9.75
N TYR A 617 -3.53 3.47 -8.68
CA TYR A 617 -2.79 3.02 -7.51
C TYR A 617 -1.71 1.97 -7.81
N HIS A 618 -1.96 1.08 -8.75
CA HIS A 618 -1.01 0.02 -9.13
C HIS A 618 0.28 0.59 -9.71
N ALA A 619 0.19 1.60 -10.58
CA ALA A 619 1.36 2.25 -11.16
C ALA A 619 2.27 2.89 -10.10
N ARG A 620 1.68 3.41 -9.01
CA ARG A 620 2.44 4.08 -7.93
C ARG A 620 3.18 3.12 -7.00
N LYS A 621 2.66 1.92 -6.79
CA LYS A 621 3.20 0.98 -5.77
C LYS A 621 3.96 -0.22 -6.33
N LEU A 622 3.77 -0.53 -7.60
CA LEU A 622 4.50 -1.63 -8.25
C LEU A 622 5.95 -1.27 -8.62
N GLY A 623 6.38 -0.06 -8.26
CA GLY A 623 7.70 0.49 -8.50
C GLY A 623 8.73 -0.57 -8.93
N SER A 624 9.07 -0.60 -10.22
CA SER A 624 9.84 -1.62 -10.91
C SER A 624 9.05 -2.91 -11.21
N ASN A 625 8.42 -2.97 -12.38
CA ASN A 625 8.20 -4.25 -13.02
C ASN A 625 9.59 -4.75 -13.48
N PRO A 626 10.18 -5.77 -12.85
CA PRO A 626 11.51 -6.25 -13.25
C PRO A 626 11.56 -6.85 -14.66
N GLU A 627 10.41 -6.97 -15.35
CA GLU A 627 10.29 -7.62 -16.65
C GLU A 627 9.85 -6.72 -17.81
N ALA A 628 9.74 -5.41 -17.62
CA ALA A 628 9.65 -4.49 -18.76
C ALA A 628 11.03 -4.39 -19.44
N LYS A 629 11.50 -5.49 -20.04
CA LYS A 629 12.63 -5.44 -20.95
C LYS A 629 12.21 -4.64 -22.18
N PRO A 630 13.06 -3.70 -22.64
CA PRO A 630 12.81 -2.99 -23.90
C PRO A 630 12.65 -4.00 -25.02
N SER A 631 11.74 -3.73 -25.92
CA SER A 631 11.41 -4.52 -27.11
C SER A 631 12.57 -4.68 -28.07
N GLY A 632 13.48 -5.59 -27.74
CA GLY A 632 14.20 -6.32 -28.76
C GLY A 632 13.38 -7.59 -29.02
N ALA A 633 13.24 -8.03 -30.26
CA ALA A 633 12.43 -9.18 -30.66
C ALA A 633 12.62 -10.36 -29.70
N ALA A 634 11.74 -10.46 -28.69
CA ALA A 634 11.80 -11.47 -27.66
C ALA A 634 11.52 -12.81 -28.32
N LYS A 635 12.37 -13.82 -28.08
CA LYS A 635 12.06 -15.20 -28.45
C LYS A 635 10.71 -15.57 -27.82
N PRO A 636 9.81 -16.25 -28.56
CA PRO A 636 8.54 -16.67 -28.01
C PRO A 636 8.81 -17.52 -26.72
N LEU A 637 8.16 -17.15 -25.63
CA LEU A 637 8.26 -17.86 -24.34
C LEU A 637 7.89 -19.33 -24.53
N SER A 638 8.62 -20.22 -23.88
CA SER A 638 8.20 -21.60 -23.78
C SER A 638 6.85 -21.69 -23.04
N ARG A 639 6.09 -22.78 -23.28
CA ARG A 639 4.78 -22.97 -22.63
C ARG A 639 4.87 -22.91 -21.10
N GLN A 640 5.99 -23.31 -20.52
CA GLN A 640 6.21 -23.27 -19.08
C GLN A 640 6.49 -21.83 -18.59
N GLU A 641 7.29 -21.08 -19.31
CA GLU A 641 7.56 -19.67 -19.02
C GLU A 641 6.30 -18.81 -19.17
N ALA A 642 5.51 -19.05 -20.23
CA ALA A 642 4.22 -18.38 -20.40
C ALA A 642 3.25 -18.67 -19.24
N LYS A 643 3.18 -19.95 -18.79
CA LYS A 643 2.38 -20.33 -17.63
C LYS A 643 2.87 -19.62 -16.36
N LYS A 644 4.18 -19.56 -16.14
CA LYS A 644 4.77 -18.89 -14.99
C LYS A 644 4.48 -17.37 -15.02
N ALA A 645 4.60 -16.74 -16.17
CA ALA A 645 4.30 -15.31 -16.36
C ALA A 645 2.86 -14.95 -15.96
N VAL A 646 1.88 -15.80 -16.33
CA VAL A 646 0.47 -15.61 -15.93
C VAL A 646 0.32 -15.62 -14.39
N TRP A 647 0.93 -16.60 -13.71
CA TRP A 647 0.88 -16.68 -12.26
C TRP A 647 1.59 -15.51 -11.57
N THR A 648 2.75 -15.10 -12.08
CA THR A 648 3.47 -13.91 -11.58
C THR A 648 2.60 -12.66 -11.68
N ARG A 649 1.95 -12.49 -12.84
CA ARG A 649 1.05 -11.36 -13.07
C ARG A 649 -0.15 -11.35 -12.10
N LEU A 650 -0.78 -12.52 -11.88
CA LEU A 650 -1.84 -12.65 -10.87
C LEU A 650 -1.35 -12.38 -9.45
N GLY A 651 -0.13 -12.79 -9.12
CA GLY A 651 0.48 -12.47 -7.83
C GLY A 651 0.64 -10.96 -7.61
N ILE A 652 1.06 -10.24 -8.64
CA ILE A 652 1.16 -8.78 -8.65
C ILE A 652 -0.22 -8.14 -8.45
N ILE A 653 -1.24 -8.58 -9.22
CA ILE A 653 -2.62 -8.07 -9.11
C ILE A 653 -3.14 -8.25 -7.68
N CYS A 654 -3.06 -9.45 -7.14
CA CYS A 654 -3.58 -9.77 -5.81
C CYS A 654 -2.86 -8.99 -4.71
N SER A 655 -1.52 -8.86 -4.78
CA SER A 655 -0.75 -8.10 -3.80
C SER A 655 -1.03 -6.60 -3.88
N ALA A 656 -1.25 -6.07 -5.07
CA ALA A 656 -1.58 -4.67 -5.27
C ALA A 656 -3.01 -4.36 -4.79
N ALA A 657 -3.96 -5.26 -5.06
CA ALA A 657 -5.35 -5.10 -4.60
C ALA A 657 -5.46 -5.13 -3.06
N GLU A 658 -4.70 -6.01 -2.40
CA GLU A 658 -4.63 -6.04 -0.93
C GLU A 658 -4.12 -4.71 -0.37
N ARG A 659 -3.00 -4.19 -0.90
CA ARG A 659 -2.48 -2.89 -0.47
C ARG A 659 -3.45 -1.74 -0.73
N ARG A 660 -4.12 -1.77 -1.88
CA ARG A 660 -5.16 -0.81 -2.24
C ARG A 660 -6.32 -0.82 -1.23
N ALA A 661 -6.77 -2.01 -0.84
CA ALA A 661 -7.82 -2.18 0.15
C ALA A 661 -7.42 -1.61 1.51
N ASP A 662 -6.21 -1.95 1.98
CA ASP A 662 -5.67 -1.43 3.26
C ASP A 662 -5.54 0.09 3.26
N ASP A 663 -4.99 0.67 2.17
CA ASP A 663 -4.76 2.11 2.10
C ASP A 663 -6.10 2.87 2.00
N ALA A 664 -7.10 2.35 1.26
CA ALA A 664 -8.43 2.95 1.17
C ALA A 664 -9.16 2.94 2.52
N SER A 665 -9.17 1.79 3.20
CA SER A 665 -9.78 1.66 4.53
C SER A 665 -9.10 2.57 5.55
N ARG A 666 -7.78 2.64 5.53
CA ARG A 666 -7.00 3.51 6.41
C ARG A 666 -7.28 4.99 6.18
N GLU A 667 -7.49 5.39 4.93
CA GLU A 667 -7.80 6.79 4.61
C GLU A 667 -9.15 7.22 5.17
N VAL A 668 -10.18 6.37 5.04
CA VAL A 668 -11.49 6.61 5.66
C VAL A 668 -11.38 6.63 7.18
N MET A 669 -10.64 5.70 7.78
CA MET A 669 -10.42 5.68 9.22
C MET A 669 -9.75 6.97 9.74
N LYS A 670 -8.77 7.51 9.01
CA LYS A 670 -8.14 8.80 9.35
C LYS A 670 -9.15 9.94 9.32
N PHE A 671 -10.00 9.96 8.30
CA PHE A 671 -11.07 10.96 8.21
C PHE A 671 -11.99 10.88 9.42
N LEU A 672 -12.49 9.68 9.75
CA LEU A 672 -13.39 9.48 10.90
C LEU A 672 -12.75 9.92 12.22
N LYS A 673 -11.46 9.63 12.43
CA LYS A 673 -10.71 10.10 13.60
C LYS A 673 -10.60 11.63 13.65
N CYS A 674 -10.36 12.27 12.52
CA CYS A 674 -10.35 13.74 12.42
C CYS A 674 -11.73 14.32 12.73
N GLN A 675 -12.79 13.78 12.12
CA GLN A 675 -14.17 14.23 12.32
C GLN A 675 -14.59 14.12 13.79
N TYR A 676 -14.28 13.00 14.44
CA TYR A 676 -14.58 12.79 15.85
C TYR A 676 -13.90 13.82 16.76
N LEU A 677 -12.59 14.07 16.58
CA LEU A 677 -11.87 15.04 17.41
C LEU A 677 -12.28 16.50 17.15
N LEU A 678 -12.76 16.78 15.95
CA LEU A 678 -13.28 18.11 15.62
C LEU A 678 -14.53 18.42 16.43
N SER A 679 -15.42 17.44 16.64
CA SER A 679 -16.65 17.55 17.44
C SER A 679 -16.45 17.31 18.93
N ALA A 680 -15.29 16.81 19.37
CA ALA A 680 -15.03 16.50 20.77
C ALA A 680 -14.94 17.76 21.64
N ASP A 681 -15.62 17.75 22.78
CA ASP A 681 -15.53 18.83 23.78
C ASP A 681 -14.18 18.85 24.51
N GLN A 682 -13.61 17.69 24.71
CA GLN A 682 -12.31 17.53 25.36
C GLN A 682 -11.20 18.03 24.46
N LYS A 683 -10.38 18.95 24.99
CA LYS A 683 -9.26 19.54 24.24
C LYS A 683 -7.88 19.14 24.77
N SER A 684 -7.79 18.47 25.92
CA SER A 684 -6.54 18.04 26.56
C SER A 684 -6.56 16.53 26.81
N PHE A 685 -5.48 15.83 26.41
CA PHE A 685 -5.41 14.39 26.38
C PHE A 685 -4.07 13.91 26.97
N GLN A 686 -4.10 12.72 27.57
CA GLN A 686 -2.89 11.95 27.84
C GLN A 686 -2.49 11.21 26.57
N ALA A 687 -1.20 11.19 26.27
CA ALA A 687 -0.69 10.59 25.04
C ALA A 687 0.69 9.96 25.23
N THR A 688 0.99 8.96 24.43
CA THR A 688 2.28 8.28 24.40
C THR A 688 3.01 8.64 23.11
N VAL A 689 4.32 8.92 23.17
CA VAL A 689 5.14 9.15 21.98
C VAL A 689 5.33 7.83 21.24
N THR A 690 4.79 7.75 20.03
CA THR A 690 4.82 6.53 19.19
C THR A 690 5.71 6.64 17.96
N GLY A 691 6.22 7.85 17.68
CA GLY A 691 7.15 8.07 16.59
C GLY A 691 7.81 9.43 16.64
N MET A 692 8.92 9.58 15.90
CA MET A 692 9.65 10.84 15.81
C MET A 692 10.21 11.07 14.41
N CYS A 693 10.31 12.35 14.03
CA CYS A 693 10.97 12.77 12.81
C CYS A 693 11.61 14.16 13.02
N PRO A 694 12.44 14.67 12.10
CA PRO A 694 13.05 16.00 12.26
C PRO A 694 12.03 17.15 12.45
N ALA A 695 10.79 16.99 11.96
CA ALA A 695 9.75 18.02 12.06
C ALA A 695 8.96 17.97 13.38
N GLY A 696 9.10 16.90 14.22
CA GLY A 696 8.36 16.76 15.45
C GLY A 696 8.13 15.33 15.88
N ILE A 697 7.13 15.13 16.74
CA ILE A 697 6.81 13.81 17.32
C ILE A 697 5.38 13.38 16.95
N PHE A 698 5.19 12.07 16.79
CA PHE A 698 3.88 11.45 16.70
C PHE A 698 3.48 10.94 18.07
N VAL A 699 2.24 11.18 18.44
CA VAL A 699 1.68 10.78 19.73
C VAL A 699 0.37 10.03 19.51
N THR A 700 0.14 8.97 20.28
CA THR A 700 -1.12 8.24 20.31
C THR A 700 -1.82 8.53 21.64
N LEU A 701 -3.11 8.87 21.59
CA LEU A 701 -3.90 9.16 22.79
C LEU A 701 -4.07 7.91 23.64
N SER A 702 -4.03 8.06 24.96
CA SER A 702 -4.10 6.92 25.90
C SER A 702 -5.49 6.31 26.00
N ASP A 703 -6.53 7.14 25.87
CA ASP A 703 -7.93 6.71 26.06
C ASP A 703 -8.57 6.19 24.77
N MET A 704 -7.95 6.44 23.64
CA MET A 704 -8.47 6.04 22.33
C MET A 704 -7.32 5.87 21.30
N PRO A 705 -7.43 4.95 20.34
CA PRO A 705 -6.38 4.67 19.37
C PRO A 705 -6.33 5.73 18.25
N ILE A 706 -6.13 7.00 18.62
CA ILE A 706 -6.00 8.14 17.71
C ILE A 706 -4.58 8.67 17.77
N GLU A 707 -3.92 8.73 16.60
CA GLU A 707 -2.58 9.28 16.44
C GLU A 707 -2.67 10.73 15.92
N GLY A 708 -1.80 11.59 16.45
CA GLY A 708 -1.63 12.94 15.95
C GLY A 708 -0.18 13.39 16.01
N PHE A 709 0.08 14.62 15.59
CA PHE A 709 1.42 15.18 15.43
C PHE A 709 1.60 16.40 16.33
N VAL A 710 2.75 16.47 17.00
CA VAL A 710 3.21 17.69 17.71
C VAL A 710 4.41 18.22 16.92
N HIS A 711 4.23 19.35 16.28
CA HIS A 711 5.31 19.99 15.54
C HIS A 711 6.46 20.40 16.47
N ILE A 712 7.69 20.39 15.98
CA ILE A 712 8.88 20.71 16.78
C ILE A 712 8.78 22.08 17.48
N SER A 713 8.14 23.07 16.85
CA SER A 713 7.90 24.39 17.45
C SER A 713 6.87 24.39 18.59
N GLN A 714 6.12 23.31 18.78
CA GLN A 714 5.10 23.13 19.81
C GLN A 714 5.56 22.21 20.96
N LEU A 715 6.83 21.79 20.95
CA LEU A 715 7.41 20.93 21.98
C LEU A 715 7.87 21.72 23.24
N GLY A 716 8.00 23.03 23.15
CA GLY A 716 8.43 23.90 24.21
C GLY A 716 9.28 25.08 23.72
N TRP A 717 9.91 25.76 24.64
CA TRP A 717 10.82 26.86 24.35
C TRP A 717 12.21 26.35 23.98
N GLY A 718 12.83 26.95 22.99
CA GLY A 718 14.18 26.62 22.59
C GLY A 718 14.28 25.75 21.35
N TYR A 719 15.50 25.49 20.94
CA TYR A 719 15.81 24.71 19.75
C TYR A 719 15.90 23.22 20.09
N PHE A 720 15.06 22.41 19.46
CA PHE A 720 15.09 20.96 19.61
C PHE A 720 15.90 20.30 18.48
N VAL A 721 16.73 19.33 18.85
CA VAL A 721 17.54 18.53 17.92
C VAL A 721 17.05 17.09 17.95
N TYR A 722 16.75 16.54 16.77
CA TYR A 722 16.36 15.15 16.61
C TYR A 722 17.60 14.25 16.45
N ASP A 723 17.71 13.21 17.26
CA ASP A 723 18.69 12.13 17.11
C ASP A 723 17.99 10.86 16.61
N PRO A 724 18.11 10.50 15.30
CA PRO A 724 17.43 9.33 14.73
C PRO A 724 17.95 8.01 15.29
N ALA A 725 19.20 7.95 15.74
CA ALA A 725 19.78 6.73 16.29
C ALA A 725 19.24 6.41 17.69
N LYS A 726 18.99 7.44 18.48
CA LYS A 726 18.43 7.29 19.83
C LYS A 726 16.92 7.43 19.89
N GLN A 727 16.30 7.89 18.80
CA GLN A 727 14.88 8.27 18.77
C GLN A 727 14.55 9.24 19.92
N THR A 728 15.30 10.37 19.95
CA THR A 728 15.14 11.41 20.97
C THR A 728 15.06 12.80 20.33
N MET A 729 14.28 13.67 20.96
CA MET A 729 14.24 15.10 20.76
C MET A 729 14.85 15.80 21.96
N THR A 730 15.92 16.54 21.80
CA THR A 730 16.65 17.16 22.93
C THR A 730 16.70 18.66 22.76
N SER A 731 16.30 19.42 23.79
CA SER A 731 16.56 20.85 23.92
C SER A 731 17.61 21.08 24.99
N HIS A 732 18.73 21.68 24.59
CA HIS A 732 19.80 22.05 25.52
C HIS A 732 19.47 23.32 26.32
N GLU A 733 18.59 24.17 25.79
CA GLU A 733 18.17 25.42 26.43
C GLU A 733 17.19 25.13 27.59
N GLU A 734 16.23 24.24 27.37
CA GLU A 734 15.30 23.79 28.41
C GLU A 734 15.80 22.62 29.26
N MET A 735 16.95 22.07 28.94
CA MET A 735 17.45 20.85 29.59
C MET A 735 16.42 19.72 29.57
N THR A 736 15.71 19.56 28.43
CA THR A 736 14.62 18.60 28.26
C THR A 736 14.96 17.60 27.18
N GLU A 737 14.64 16.34 27.43
CA GLU A 737 14.76 15.26 26.45
C GLU A 737 13.42 14.52 26.36
N ILE A 738 12.90 14.38 25.16
CA ILE A 738 11.70 13.58 24.84
C ILE A 738 12.14 12.34 24.11
N ARG A 739 11.65 11.17 24.53
CA ARG A 739 11.96 9.86 23.95
C ARG A 739 10.72 9.16 23.43
N LEU A 740 10.93 8.24 22.53
CA LEU A 740 9.90 7.28 22.14
C LEU A 740 9.38 6.55 23.40
N GLY A 741 8.04 6.46 23.55
CA GLY A 741 7.37 5.86 24.70
C GLY A 741 7.13 6.81 25.89
N ASP A 742 7.56 8.06 25.84
CA ASP A 742 7.29 9.01 26.91
C ASP A 742 5.79 9.35 26.98
N GLN A 743 5.31 9.51 28.23
CA GLN A 743 3.94 9.92 28.53
C GLN A 743 3.85 11.44 28.57
N LEU A 744 2.97 11.99 27.76
CA LEU A 744 2.80 13.41 27.59
C LEU A 744 1.35 13.82 27.86
N THR A 745 1.16 15.06 28.27
CA THR A 745 -0.14 15.73 28.20
C THR A 745 -0.12 16.67 27.02
N VAL A 746 -1.04 16.49 26.11
CA VAL A 746 -1.16 17.29 24.88
C VAL A 746 -2.50 17.97 24.80
N ARG A 747 -2.54 19.12 24.09
CA ARG A 747 -3.78 19.84 23.81
C ARG A 747 -4.02 19.80 22.29
N LEU A 748 -5.25 19.52 21.91
CA LEU A 748 -5.68 19.64 20.52
C LEU A 748 -5.55 21.09 20.05
N GLU A 749 -4.74 21.31 19.03
CA GLU A 749 -4.50 22.62 18.44
C GLU A 749 -5.37 22.86 17.21
N ASP A 750 -5.31 21.91 16.28
CA ASP A 750 -6.02 22.00 15.00
C ASP A 750 -6.30 20.60 14.44
N VAL A 751 -7.39 20.50 13.67
CA VAL A 751 -7.75 19.31 12.89
C VAL A 751 -7.97 19.73 11.44
N ASP A 752 -7.08 19.33 10.58
CA ASP A 752 -7.20 19.58 9.13
C ASP A 752 -7.88 18.37 8.47
N LEU A 753 -9.18 18.50 8.20
CA LEU A 753 -9.95 17.48 7.48
C LEU A 753 -9.48 17.25 6.05
N LYS A 754 -8.91 18.27 5.39
CA LYS A 754 -8.46 18.18 4.00
C LYS A 754 -7.18 17.37 3.87
N GLU A 755 -6.25 17.58 4.81
CA GLU A 755 -4.96 16.89 4.87
C GLU A 755 -4.99 15.65 5.77
N ARG A 756 -6.11 15.35 6.42
CA ARG A 756 -6.29 14.25 7.39
C ARG A 756 -5.24 14.32 8.50
N ARG A 757 -5.05 15.50 9.09
CA ARG A 757 -4.05 15.75 10.13
C ARG A 757 -4.69 16.22 11.41
N ILE A 758 -4.17 15.68 12.51
CA ILE A 758 -4.49 16.08 13.86
C ILE A 758 -3.23 16.68 14.47
N ASN A 759 -3.25 17.95 14.80
CA ASN A 759 -2.12 18.65 15.39
C ASN A 759 -2.36 18.90 16.87
N PHE A 760 -1.34 18.62 17.66
CA PHE A 760 -1.34 18.84 19.10
C PHE A 760 -0.22 19.80 19.51
N THR A 761 -0.41 20.44 20.65
CA THR A 761 0.60 21.21 21.36
C THR A 761 0.96 20.50 22.66
N LEU A 762 2.24 20.41 22.99
CA LEU A 762 2.70 19.82 24.25
C LEU A 762 2.36 20.75 25.41
N LEU A 763 1.66 20.22 26.42
CA LEU A 763 1.39 20.92 27.68
C LEU A 763 2.38 20.54 28.79
N SER A 764 2.66 19.25 28.93
CA SER A 764 3.62 18.74 29.91
C SER A 764 4.20 17.39 29.52
N ASN A 765 5.43 17.14 29.93
CA ASN A 765 6.09 15.85 29.82
C ASN A 765 6.15 15.23 31.23
N GLN A 766 5.43 14.15 31.45
CA GLN A 766 5.42 13.44 32.73
C GLN A 766 6.70 12.63 32.97
N SER A 767 7.39 12.28 31.89
CA SER A 767 8.64 11.50 31.92
C SER A 767 9.89 12.36 32.00
N ARG A 768 9.81 13.62 32.47
CA ARG A 768 10.91 14.60 32.44
C ARG A 768 12.26 13.99 32.72
N ARG A 769 13.13 13.99 31.71
CA ARG A 769 14.52 13.56 31.79
C ARG A 769 15.39 14.76 31.46
N HIS A 770 16.45 14.94 32.26
CA HIS A 770 17.49 15.90 31.91
C HIS A 770 18.50 15.20 30.99
N PRO A 771 18.94 15.86 29.90
CA PRO A 771 19.99 15.30 29.06
C PRO A 771 21.21 14.98 29.93
N ALA A 772 21.78 13.77 29.72
CA ALA A 772 22.98 13.36 30.44
C ALA A 772 24.09 14.43 30.22
N LYS A 773 24.69 14.93 31.29
CA LYS A 773 25.82 15.86 31.20
C LYS A 773 26.93 15.16 30.40
N GLY A 774 26.95 15.40 29.10
CA GLY A 774 27.97 14.90 28.21
C GLY A 774 29.32 15.51 28.61
N GLY A 775 30.22 14.68 29.11
CA GLY A 775 31.61 15.05 29.26
C GLY A 775 32.21 15.30 27.88
N GLY A 776 32.75 16.49 27.67
CA GLY A 776 33.54 16.83 26.50
C GLY A 776 33.00 17.98 25.68
N ARG A 777 33.37 19.19 26.02
CA ARG A 777 33.31 20.33 25.10
C ARG A 777 34.08 19.99 23.83
N ARG A 778 33.40 19.57 22.77
CA ARG A 778 33.95 19.77 21.42
C ARG A 778 33.71 21.24 21.06
N ARG A 779 34.80 21.99 20.92
CA ARG A 779 34.79 23.29 20.25
C ARG A 779 34.24 23.04 18.85
N PHE A 780 33.14 23.68 18.54
CA PHE A 780 32.74 23.90 17.15
C PHE A 780 33.70 25.00 16.62
N ASP A 781 34.51 24.66 15.67
CA ASP A 781 35.20 25.64 14.84
C ASP A 781 34.13 26.36 13.99
N ASP A 782 34.11 27.67 14.12
CA ASP A 782 33.35 28.61 13.29
C ASP A 782 33.91 28.58 11.85
N ASP A 783 33.39 27.75 11.00
CA ASP A 783 33.58 27.87 9.56
C ASP A 783 32.46 27.09 8.82
N PHE A 784 31.32 27.77 8.61
CA PHE A 784 30.38 27.47 7.49
C PHE A 784 29.26 28.53 7.48
N TRP A 785 29.62 29.73 7.05
CA TRP A 785 28.72 30.68 6.43
C TRP A 785 29.25 31.00 5.04
N TYR A 786 28.63 30.38 4.02
CA TYR A 786 28.36 30.98 2.69
C TYR A 786 27.49 30.01 1.89
#